data_dc7022e2437238baf407c26d325dc001
#
_entry.id   dc7022e2437238baf407c26d325dc001
#
_cell.length_a   1.000
_cell.length_b   1.000
_cell.length_c   1.000
_cell.angle_alpha   90.00
_cell.angle_beta   90.00
_cell.angle_gamma   90.00
#
_symmetry.space_group_name_H-M   'P 1'
#
loop_
_entity.id
_entity.type
_entity.pdbx_description
1 polymer ?
#
loop_
_entity_poly.entity_id
_entity_poly.type
_entity_poly.pdbx_seq_one_letter_code
_entity_poly.pdbx_strand_id
1 'polypeptide(L)'
;MFNHARYGAWMGVSRTRSRPVKGIVFSVVASTSRHHWLALALVASSPAVAQIDKPGTAPAKGPTAPKPEDRPANTQATDPRGDTPIVPEAEFDSALPPLSGDLNAPLEKMPSAAIGAVTAPTAIQSATIATGDVLPPTGPQDPQLAQPLTPLASYDTVPLETAADIKDKDAPEIRYDSAIVGLDKAGDGLETRFKALSALRDGGGKAANATQVSARAKEDEALAVRLLKSLGYYDATAVSTIETTPGTPGKLKATVSAQPGRLYTLSSVTVVADATTPPDLVRDQLPLKVGDAIEAERIQGSEANVSLILPQRGYPFVKVGDRDILLDDQTPTGAYTLPVDTGPRSSFGQLRTEGDPVFDLKHLNVFPRFEAGELYDNRLADDLRNALVGTSLFQTVSVEPVRTGQINPDGTEAVDLLVRQTKGPARTLAGNAGYSTGQGIRAEATWTHRNLFPPEGALIASVIAGTQEQGASATFRRANAGKRDRTFNVIASANHSNYDAYTAFTGTLGVRWSYDSTPIWQKTLTYYYGGELVGTNESVYDFARGQNVRRTYGIVALPTQVLFDRSDSLLNPAKGYRLRVNISPETSVQGSVSPYVRAQIEGTVYYPVSTSLVIAGRAKAASIQGIARDDLAPSRRLYGGGGGSVRGYGYQRLGPFDPNGDPIGGRSLNEFALEARYRFGDFGIVPFVDAGNSYSSTTPNLSSLKMGAGIGGRFYTNFGPLRFDVATPLNPRKGDGKVALYISIGQAF
;
A
#
# COMPACT_ATOMS: atom_id res chain seq x y z
N MET A 1 -17.78 -17.99 -20.61
CA MET A 1 -17.63 -16.71 -19.94
C MET A 1 -16.86 -16.77 -18.66
N PHE A 2 -16.52 -17.89 -18.23
CA PHE A 2 -15.60 -18.07 -17.15
C PHE A 2 -14.25 -18.49 -17.69
N ASN A 3 -13.57 -17.60 -18.28
CA ASN A 3 -12.15 -17.81 -18.38
C ASN A 3 -11.47 -16.62 -17.75
N HIS A 4 -11.07 -16.88 -16.54
CA HIS A 4 -9.99 -16.21 -15.89
C HIS A 4 -10.22 -14.73 -15.57
N ALA A 5 -10.68 -14.51 -14.37
CA ALA A 5 -10.25 -13.33 -13.65
C ALA A 5 -8.72 -13.30 -13.67
N ARG A 6 -8.16 -12.76 -14.70
CA ARG A 6 -6.74 -12.51 -14.82
C ARG A 6 -6.55 -11.03 -14.85
N TYR A 7 -5.67 -10.61 -14.03
CA TYR A 7 -5.08 -9.31 -14.07
C TYR A 7 -4.47 -9.09 -15.46
N GLY A 8 -5.30 -8.62 -16.41
CA GLY A 8 -4.86 -8.15 -17.70
C GLY A 8 -4.69 -6.66 -17.60
N ALA A 9 -3.48 -6.20 -17.60
CA ALA A 9 -3.21 -4.81 -17.79
C ALA A 9 -3.14 -4.53 -19.29
N TRP A 10 -3.69 -3.41 -19.66
CA TRP A 10 -3.70 -2.94 -21.03
C TRP A 10 -2.83 -1.70 -21.14
N MET A 11 -1.99 -1.64 -22.14
CA MET A 11 -1.24 -0.44 -22.49
C MET A 11 -2.05 0.45 -23.40
N GLY A 12 -2.28 1.67 -22.98
CA GLY A 12 -2.84 2.73 -23.80
C GLY A 12 -1.74 3.57 -24.45
N VAL A 13 -1.86 3.83 -25.73
CA VAL A 13 -0.98 4.76 -26.47
C VAL A 13 -1.71 6.10 -26.59
N SER A 14 -1.25 7.11 -25.89
CA SER A 14 -1.74 8.48 -26.04
C SER A 14 -0.85 9.23 -27.03
N ARG A 15 -1.44 9.74 -28.12
CA ARG A 15 -0.75 10.67 -29.03
C ARG A 15 -1.04 12.11 -28.61
N THR A 16 -0.13 12.75 -27.96
CA THR A 16 -0.13 14.21 -27.84
C THR A 16 0.47 14.83 -29.12
N ARG A 17 -0.31 15.69 -29.79
CA ARG A 17 0.17 16.48 -30.92
C ARG A 17 1.03 17.64 -30.39
N SER A 18 2.33 17.44 -30.34
CA SER A 18 3.31 18.51 -30.41
C SER A 18 4.45 18.02 -31.30
N ARG A 19 5.03 18.93 -32.09
CA ARG A 19 5.98 18.70 -33.20
C ARG A 19 7.09 17.69 -32.91
N PRO A 20 7.70 17.06 -33.93
CA PRO A 20 8.18 15.70 -33.87
C PRO A 20 9.47 15.56 -33.08
N VAL A 21 9.35 15.11 -31.85
CA VAL A 21 10.38 14.32 -31.23
C VAL A 21 9.76 12.92 -31.12
N LYS A 22 10.38 11.94 -31.76
CA LYS A 22 9.94 10.55 -31.77
C LYS A 22 10.03 9.96 -30.36
N GLY A 23 8.98 10.12 -29.57
CA GLY A 23 8.84 9.49 -28.27
C GLY A 23 7.41 8.98 -28.13
N ILE A 24 7.24 7.66 -28.05
CA ILE A 24 5.97 7.03 -27.74
C ILE A 24 5.85 7.04 -26.20
N VAL A 25 4.93 7.82 -25.66
CA VAL A 25 4.63 7.81 -24.24
C VAL A 25 3.59 6.72 -24.01
N PHE A 26 3.96 5.72 -23.21
CA PHE A 26 3.04 4.68 -22.78
C PHE A 26 2.41 5.11 -21.45
N SER A 27 1.11 5.28 -21.43
CA SER A 27 0.35 5.43 -20.19
C SER A 27 -0.19 4.05 -19.78
N VAL A 28 0.17 3.60 -18.59
CA VAL A 28 -0.28 2.31 -18.05
C VAL A 28 -1.31 2.59 -16.98
N VAL A 29 -2.55 2.16 -17.20
CA VAL A 29 -3.60 2.20 -16.20
C VAL A 29 -3.86 0.78 -15.71
N ALA A 30 -3.62 0.52 -14.43
CA ALA A 30 -3.98 -0.76 -13.83
C ALA A 30 -5.50 -0.88 -13.76
N SER A 31 -6.09 -1.68 -14.65
CA SER A 31 -7.48 -2.05 -14.57
C SER A 31 -7.63 -3.36 -13.83
N THR A 32 -8.10 -3.31 -12.61
CA THR A 32 -8.64 -4.47 -11.92
C THR A 32 -10.07 -4.70 -12.40
N SER A 33 -10.24 -5.14 -13.65
CA SER A 33 -11.56 -5.58 -14.11
C SER A 33 -11.88 -6.93 -13.47
N ARG A 34 -12.50 -6.89 -12.30
CA ARG A 34 -13.13 -8.06 -11.71
C ARG A 34 -14.48 -8.23 -12.35
N HIS A 35 -14.63 -9.19 -13.23
CA HIS A 35 -15.92 -9.63 -13.70
C HIS A 35 -16.59 -10.49 -12.63
N HIS A 36 -17.68 -10.03 -12.09
CA HIS A 36 -18.45 -10.70 -11.07
C HIS A 36 -19.82 -11.11 -11.62
N TRP A 37 -20.24 -12.34 -11.38
CA TRP A 37 -21.44 -12.97 -11.93
C TRP A 37 -22.41 -13.46 -10.86
N LEU A 38 -23.69 -13.49 -11.18
CA LEU A 38 -24.74 -13.73 -10.20
C LEU A 38 -26.05 -14.32 -10.75
N ALA A 39 -26.76 -15.16 -10.02
CA ALA A 39 -28.10 -15.66 -10.34
C ALA A 39 -29.08 -15.67 -9.16
N LEU A 40 -30.34 -15.51 -9.46
CA LEU A 40 -31.46 -15.69 -8.53
C LEU A 40 -31.90 -17.15 -8.53
N ALA A 41 -31.85 -17.83 -7.38
CA ALA A 41 -32.47 -19.13 -7.21
C ALA A 41 -33.89 -18.97 -6.65
N LEU A 42 -34.89 -19.34 -7.43
CA LEU A 42 -36.23 -19.59 -6.92
C LEU A 42 -36.25 -20.95 -6.23
N VAL A 43 -36.37 -20.95 -4.91
CA VAL A 43 -36.57 -22.17 -4.12
C VAL A 43 -38.05 -22.51 -4.13
N ALA A 44 -38.41 -23.57 -4.80
CA ALA A 44 -39.71 -24.25 -4.58
C ALA A 44 -39.56 -25.16 -3.35
N SER A 45 -40.24 -24.82 -2.28
CA SER A 45 -40.36 -25.63 -1.08
C SER A 45 -41.38 -26.74 -1.25
N SER A 46 -41.04 -27.95 -0.82
CA SER A 46 -42.01 -28.93 -0.33
C SER A 46 -41.40 -29.79 0.77
N PRO A 47 -42.14 -30.13 1.83
CA PRO A 47 -41.62 -30.71 3.06
C PRO A 47 -41.69 -32.21 3.05
N ALA A 48 -40.71 -32.88 3.66
CA ALA A 48 -40.87 -34.24 4.14
C ALA A 48 -40.30 -34.32 5.55
N VAL A 49 -41.20 -34.61 6.46
CA VAL A 49 -40.98 -34.93 7.86
C VAL A 49 -40.47 -36.36 7.96
N ALA A 50 -39.41 -36.60 8.73
CA ALA A 50 -39.18 -37.88 9.39
C ALA A 50 -38.45 -37.65 10.71
N GLN A 51 -39.19 -37.88 11.77
CA GLN A 51 -38.71 -38.05 13.14
C GLN A 51 -38.12 -39.46 13.31
N ILE A 52 -36.97 -39.62 13.97
CA ILE A 52 -36.61 -40.82 14.70
C ILE A 52 -35.75 -40.45 15.91
N ASP A 53 -36.05 -41.10 17.01
CA ASP A 53 -35.72 -40.98 18.41
C ASP A 53 -34.24 -41.06 18.82
N LYS A 54 -34.01 -40.45 19.99
CA LYS A 54 -32.88 -40.72 20.90
C LYS A 54 -33.04 -42.12 21.57
N PRO A 55 -31.93 -42.75 22.03
CA PRO A 55 -31.69 -42.75 23.47
C PRO A 55 -30.22 -42.48 23.89
N GLY A 56 -30.12 -41.97 25.11
CA GLY A 56 -28.90 -41.55 25.75
C GLY A 56 -28.09 -42.67 26.40
N THR A 57 -26.92 -42.28 26.83
CA THR A 57 -26.29 -42.68 28.11
C THR A 57 -25.03 -41.86 28.39
N ALA A 58 -24.75 -41.63 29.65
CA ALA A 58 -23.81 -40.71 30.27
C ALA A 58 -22.36 -41.29 30.39
N PRO A 59 -21.42 -40.68 31.19
CA PRO A 59 -20.24 -40.01 30.67
C PRO A 59 -18.94 -40.80 30.97
N ALA A 60 -17.92 -40.62 30.18
CA ALA A 60 -16.57 -41.14 30.46
C ALA A 60 -15.57 -39.99 30.62
N LYS A 61 -14.75 -40.15 31.65
CA LYS A 61 -13.72 -39.27 32.19
C LYS A 61 -12.70 -38.78 31.17
N GLY A 62 -12.33 -37.46 31.24
CA GLY A 62 -11.24 -36.88 30.50
C GLY A 62 -9.85 -37.31 31.01
N PRO A 63 -8.85 -37.28 30.15
CA PRO A 63 -7.46 -37.37 30.56
C PRO A 63 -6.86 -35.99 30.87
N THR A 64 -6.05 -36.01 31.91
CA THR A 64 -5.25 -34.98 32.53
C THR A 64 -4.30 -34.25 31.55
N ALA A 65 -4.13 -32.93 31.73
CA ALA A 65 -3.14 -32.12 31.04
C ALA A 65 -1.71 -32.48 31.50
N PRO A 66 -0.72 -32.47 30.61
CA PRO A 66 0.68 -32.53 30.98
C PRO A 66 1.22 -31.12 31.30
N LYS A 67 2.13 -31.13 32.29
CA LYS A 67 2.91 -30.04 32.87
C LYS A 67 3.86 -29.38 31.85
N PRO A 68 4.17 -28.09 31.91
CA PRO A 68 5.04 -27.47 30.95
C PRO A 68 6.51 -27.79 31.24
N GLU A 69 7.21 -28.29 30.25
CA GLU A 69 8.66 -28.40 30.22
C GLU A 69 9.29 -27.21 29.46
N ASP A 70 10.48 -26.87 29.92
CA ASP A 70 11.30 -25.75 29.58
C ASP A 70 11.46 -25.46 28.08
N ARG A 71 11.24 -24.18 27.70
CA ARG A 71 11.69 -23.64 26.43
C ARG A 71 13.07 -22.98 26.59
N PRO A 72 14.00 -23.26 25.69
CA PRO A 72 15.24 -22.49 25.62
C PRO A 72 15.02 -21.11 24.99
N ALA A 73 15.87 -20.19 25.41
CA ALA A 73 15.83 -18.76 25.15
C ALA A 73 15.80 -18.37 23.66
N ASN A 74 14.90 -17.49 23.38
CA ASN A 74 14.83 -16.35 22.52
C ASN A 74 16.06 -16.05 21.63
N THR A 75 15.93 -16.36 20.35
CA THR A 75 16.66 -15.70 19.27
C THR A 75 15.78 -14.59 18.73
N GLN A 76 16.19 -13.35 18.94
CA GLN A 76 15.57 -12.16 18.39
C GLN A 76 15.47 -12.27 16.86
N ALA A 77 14.25 -12.37 16.36
CA ALA A 77 13.95 -12.10 14.97
C ALA A 77 13.94 -10.58 14.80
N THR A 78 14.97 -10.05 14.15
CA THR A 78 15.00 -8.70 13.60
C THR A 78 13.84 -8.56 12.59
N ASP A 79 12.91 -7.66 12.90
CA ASP A 79 11.82 -7.25 12.01
C ASP A 79 12.41 -6.39 10.88
N PRO A 80 12.33 -6.78 9.60
CA PRO A 80 12.84 -5.98 8.49
C PRO A 80 11.77 -5.00 7.97
N ARG A 81 11.10 -4.27 8.85
CA ARG A 81 10.22 -3.16 8.47
C ARG A 81 10.96 -1.84 8.60
N GLY A 82 11.98 -1.65 7.75
CA GLY A 82 12.52 -0.34 7.44
C GLY A 82 11.62 0.35 6.42
N ASP A 83 11.23 1.58 6.75
CA ASP A 83 10.79 2.67 5.87
C ASP A 83 9.95 2.31 4.63
N THR A 84 8.78 1.73 4.83
CA THR A 84 7.70 1.86 3.84
C THR A 84 6.80 3.00 4.26
N PRO A 85 6.60 4.05 3.43
CA PRO A 85 5.63 5.10 3.69
C PRO A 85 4.26 4.49 3.95
N ILE A 86 3.55 4.99 4.97
CA ILE A 86 2.22 4.54 5.39
C ILE A 86 1.17 4.72 4.28
N VAL A 87 1.46 5.57 3.32
CA VAL A 87 0.68 5.76 2.09
C VAL A 87 1.60 5.47 0.90
N PRO A 88 1.23 4.59 -0.04
CA PRO A 88 2.00 4.39 -1.26
C PRO A 88 2.16 5.71 -2.01
N GLU A 89 3.36 6.02 -2.47
CA GLU A 89 3.70 7.27 -3.16
C GLU A 89 2.78 7.54 -4.37
N ALA A 90 2.35 6.48 -5.06
CA ALA A 90 1.38 6.58 -6.15
C ALA A 90 -0.04 7.01 -5.71
N GLU A 91 -0.42 6.80 -4.46
CA GLU A 91 -1.69 7.25 -3.90
C GLU A 91 -1.58 8.70 -3.43
N PHE A 92 -0.40 9.11 -2.97
CA PHE A 92 -0.04 10.49 -2.64
C PHE A 92 0.01 11.36 -3.91
N ASP A 93 0.69 10.90 -4.97
CA ASP A 93 0.78 11.60 -6.25
C ASP A 93 -0.57 11.72 -6.98
N SER A 94 -1.47 10.76 -6.80
CA SER A 94 -2.83 10.83 -7.38
C SER A 94 -3.76 11.79 -6.63
N ALA A 95 -3.41 12.20 -5.41
CA ALA A 95 -4.14 13.16 -4.59
C ALA A 95 -3.66 14.60 -4.80
N LEU A 96 -2.51 14.79 -5.45
CA LEU A 96 -2.00 16.12 -5.79
C LEU A 96 -2.72 16.66 -7.04
N PRO A 97 -3.15 17.94 -7.04
CA PRO A 97 -3.66 18.55 -8.25
C PRO A 97 -2.55 18.56 -9.32
N PRO A 98 -2.88 18.39 -10.61
CA PRO A 98 -1.88 18.36 -11.67
C PRO A 98 -1.08 19.66 -11.66
N LEU A 99 0.22 19.56 -11.42
CA LEU A 99 1.13 20.68 -11.59
C LEU A 99 1.08 21.10 -13.08
N SER A 100 0.77 22.35 -13.34
CA SER A 100 0.88 22.90 -14.69
C SER A 100 2.31 22.71 -15.18
N GLY A 101 2.49 22.14 -16.37
CA GLY A 101 3.78 21.70 -16.90
C GLY A 101 4.74 22.83 -17.28
N ASP A 102 4.55 24.04 -16.79
CA ASP A 102 5.46 25.17 -16.97
C ASP A 102 5.98 25.66 -15.62
N LEU A 103 7.18 25.18 -15.25
CA LEU A 103 7.88 25.57 -14.03
C LEU A 103 8.30 27.06 -14.00
N ASN A 104 8.15 27.80 -15.10
CA ASN A 104 8.46 29.23 -15.23
C ASN A 104 7.21 30.11 -15.33
N ALA A 105 6.02 29.58 -15.19
CA ALA A 105 4.80 30.37 -15.17
C ALA A 105 4.79 31.29 -13.93
N PRO A 106 4.41 32.59 -14.06
CA PRO A 106 4.27 33.47 -12.91
C PRO A 106 3.25 32.90 -11.94
N LEU A 107 3.59 32.85 -10.64
CA LEU A 107 2.67 32.44 -9.58
C LEU A 107 1.36 33.22 -9.69
N GLU A 108 0.24 32.52 -9.76
CA GLU A 108 -1.09 33.14 -9.73
C GLU A 108 -1.23 33.96 -8.44
N LYS A 109 -1.68 35.21 -8.58
CA LYS A 109 -1.97 36.06 -7.43
C LYS A 109 -3.07 35.40 -6.61
N MET A 110 -2.76 35.08 -5.35
CA MET A 110 -3.79 34.66 -4.41
C MET A 110 -4.95 35.67 -4.39
N PRO A 111 -6.20 35.23 -4.44
CA PRO A 111 -7.32 36.14 -4.31
C PRO A 111 -7.22 36.82 -2.93
N SER A 112 -7.14 38.14 -2.94
CA SER A 112 -7.18 38.95 -1.74
C SER A 112 -8.54 38.75 -1.06
N ALA A 113 -8.57 37.92 -0.03
CA ALA A 113 -9.73 37.82 0.83
C ALA A 113 -9.91 39.20 1.46
N ALA A 114 -11.03 39.86 1.18
CA ALA A 114 -11.42 41.12 1.82
C ALA A 114 -11.49 40.87 3.32
N ILE A 115 -10.49 41.35 4.05
CA ILE A 115 -10.52 41.39 5.51
C ILE A 115 -11.61 42.42 5.86
N GLY A 116 -12.76 41.92 6.27
CA GLY A 116 -13.82 42.78 6.84
C GLY A 116 -13.24 43.54 8.02
N ALA A 117 -13.50 44.85 8.07
CA ALA A 117 -13.07 45.72 9.12
C ALA A 117 -13.43 45.18 10.50
N VAL A 118 -12.41 44.72 11.24
CA VAL A 118 -12.52 44.42 12.65
C VAL A 118 -12.57 45.75 13.40
N THR A 119 -13.72 46.08 13.91
CA THR A 119 -13.92 47.19 14.86
C THR A 119 -13.01 46.97 16.05
N ALA A 120 -12.19 47.96 16.36
CA ALA A 120 -11.27 47.97 17.49
C ALA A 120 -12.04 47.73 18.80
N PRO A 121 -11.56 46.88 19.70
CA PRO A 121 -12.15 46.74 21.04
C PRO A 121 -11.85 47.96 21.88
N THR A 122 -12.89 48.47 22.52
CA THR A 122 -12.93 49.56 23.49
C THR A 122 -11.87 49.36 24.58
N ALA A 123 -11.15 50.42 24.90
CA ALA A 123 -10.09 50.44 25.90
C ALA A 123 -10.55 49.85 27.25
N ILE A 124 -9.84 48.81 27.70
CA ILE A 124 -9.93 48.29 29.04
C ILE A 124 -9.22 49.27 29.98
N GLN A 125 -9.96 49.82 30.96
CA GLN A 125 -9.43 50.67 31.99
C GLN A 125 -8.35 49.93 32.80
N SER A 126 -7.19 50.60 32.90
CA SER A 126 -6.06 50.10 33.70
C SER A 126 -6.43 50.05 35.18
N ALA A 127 -6.44 48.85 35.74
CA ALA A 127 -6.44 48.66 37.16
C ALA A 127 -5.09 49.08 37.76
N THR A 128 -5.09 50.05 38.66
CA THR A 128 -3.90 50.51 39.38
C THR A 128 -3.42 49.42 40.33
N ILE A 129 -2.28 48.79 40.02
CA ILE A 129 -1.56 47.92 40.96
C ILE A 129 -0.76 48.84 41.88
N ALA A 130 -0.98 48.73 43.18
CA ALA A 130 -0.27 49.46 44.23
C ALA A 130 1.25 49.12 44.17
N THR A 131 2.06 50.14 44.01
CA THR A 131 3.53 50.08 44.04
C THR A 131 3.99 49.83 45.46
N GLY A 132 4.53 48.61 45.71
CA GLY A 132 5.39 48.38 46.88
C GLY A 132 6.74 49.04 46.65
N ASP A 133 7.25 49.73 47.67
CA ASP A 133 8.51 50.43 47.69
C ASP A 133 9.68 49.57 47.28
N VAL A 134 10.24 49.79 46.09
CA VAL A 134 11.56 49.29 45.69
C VAL A 134 12.58 50.40 45.95
N LEU A 135 13.44 50.20 46.92
CA LEU A 135 14.59 51.06 47.19
C LEU A 135 15.46 51.18 45.93
N PRO A 136 15.90 52.35 45.53
CA PRO A 136 16.76 52.53 44.35
C PRO A 136 18.17 51.99 44.65
N PRO A 137 18.87 51.37 43.73
CA PRO A 137 20.25 50.90 43.89
C PRO A 137 21.17 52.10 44.03
N THR A 138 21.85 52.19 45.16
CA THR A 138 22.94 53.14 45.42
C THR A 138 24.25 52.61 44.79
N GLY A 139 24.44 52.91 43.48
CA GLY A 139 25.71 52.79 42.77
C GLY A 139 26.02 54.10 42.03
N PRO A 140 27.28 54.42 41.72
CA PRO A 140 27.62 55.62 40.97
C PRO A 140 26.93 55.57 39.60
N GLN A 141 26.03 56.50 39.36
CA GLN A 141 25.37 56.66 38.08
C GLN A 141 26.38 57.24 37.09
N ASP A 142 26.65 56.49 36.04
CA ASP A 142 27.42 56.96 34.89
C ASP A 142 26.64 58.13 34.23
N PRO A 143 27.24 59.31 34.14
CA PRO A 143 26.58 60.49 33.54
C PRO A 143 26.17 60.27 32.09
N GLN A 144 26.71 59.29 31.37
CA GLN A 144 26.33 58.95 30.01
C GLN A 144 25.00 58.22 29.91
N LEU A 145 24.54 57.55 30.97
CA LEU A 145 23.21 56.90 31.05
C LEU A 145 22.04 57.88 31.32
N ALA A 146 22.32 59.10 31.73
CA ALA A 146 21.31 60.15 31.97
C ALA A 146 20.97 60.98 30.71
N GLN A 147 21.67 60.78 29.59
CA GLN A 147 21.33 61.48 28.37
C GLN A 147 20.16 60.79 27.63
N PRO A 148 19.15 61.56 27.17
CA PRO A 148 18.08 61.00 26.34
C PRO A 148 18.69 60.32 25.10
N LEU A 149 18.32 59.05 24.86
CA LEU A 149 18.69 58.36 23.64
C LEU A 149 18.21 59.17 22.44
N THR A 150 19.13 59.45 21.50
CA THR A 150 18.78 60.07 20.23
C THR A 150 17.69 59.26 19.54
N PRO A 151 16.61 59.93 19.03
CA PRO A 151 15.54 59.22 18.36
C PRO A 151 16.10 58.40 17.18
N LEU A 152 15.62 57.14 17.04
CA LEU A 152 16.06 56.23 15.97
C LEU A 152 15.94 56.85 14.56
N ALA A 153 15.01 57.78 14.37
CA ALA A 153 14.79 58.53 13.13
C ALA A 153 15.91 59.51 12.78
N SER A 154 16.84 59.82 13.70
CA SER A 154 17.99 60.71 13.44
C SER A 154 19.26 59.96 13.03
N TYR A 155 19.24 58.64 12.97
CA TYR A 155 20.29 57.85 12.35
C TYR A 155 19.98 57.70 10.88
N ASP A 156 20.76 58.36 10.05
CA ASP A 156 20.77 58.13 8.60
C ASP A 156 21.30 56.73 8.37
N THR A 157 20.41 55.74 8.41
CA THR A 157 20.74 54.38 8.00
C THR A 157 20.87 54.37 6.50
N VAL A 158 22.08 54.62 6.02
CA VAL A 158 22.44 54.20 4.66
C VAL A 158 22.16 52.69 4.63
N PRO A 159 21.25 52.21 3.78
CA PRO A 159 21.07 50.78 3.64
C PRO A 159 22.44 50.20 3.34
N LEU A 160 22.90 49.27 4.20
CA LEU A 160 24.00 48.41 3.82
C LEU A 160 23.52 47.69 2.56
N GLU A 161 24.05 48.13 1.40
CA GLU A 161 23.93 47.33 0.19
C GLU A 161 24.41 45.94 0.59
N THR A 162 23.48 45.01 0.68
CA THR A 162 23.81 43.61 0.87
C THR A 162 24.71 43.23 -0.28
N ALA A 163 25.94 42.85 0.01
CA ALA A 163 26.97 42.45 -0.97
C ALA A 163 26.57 41.16 -1.74
N ALA A 164 25.28 40.90 -1.82
CA ALA A 164 24.69 39.69 -2.45
C ALA A 164 24.56 39.83 -3.99
N ASP A 165 24.67 40.99 -4.58
CA ASP A 165 24.36 41.19 -6.01
C ASP A 165 25.52 41.67 -6.91
N ILE A 166 26.72 41.76 -6.39
CA ILE A 166 27.91 41.92 -7.25
C ILE A 166 28.38 40.49 -7.62
N LYS A 167 27.66 39.89 -8.56
CA LYS A 167 28.24 38.80 -9.37
C LYS A 167 29.22 39.45 -10.35
N ASP A 168 30.41 39.71 -9.86
CA ASP A 168 31.55 39.96 -10.74
C ASP A 168 31.84 38.64 -11.47
N LYS A 169 31.30 38.51 -12.68
CA LYS A 169 31.42 37.30 -13.51
C LYS A 169 32.86 36.98 -13.89
N ASP A 170 33.77 37.88 -13.64
CA ASP A 170 35.17 37.81 -14.04
C ASP A 170 36.16 37.64 -12.86
N ALA A 171 35.66 37.56 -11.59
CA ALA A 171 36.52 37.25 -10.45
C ALA A 171 36.97 35.78 -10.52
N PRO A 172 38.27 35.48 -10.48
CA PRO A 172 38.77 34.13 -10.55
C PRO A 172 38.26 33.31 -9.35
N GLU A 173 37.42 32.30 -9.64
CA GLU A 173 36.96 31.34 -8.60
C GLU A 173 38.17 30.70 -7.89
N ILE A 174 38.18 30.76 -6.59
CA ILE A 174 39.16 30.03 -5.76
C ILE A 174 38.73 28.57 -5.70
N ARG A 175 39.64 27.66 -6.01
CA ARG A 175 39.45 26.23 -5.84
C ARG A 175 39.98 25.75 -4.48
N TYR A 176 39.29 24.80 -3.90
CA TYR A 176 39.74 24.21 -2.63
C TYR A 176 39.46 22.71 -2.54
N ASP A 177 40.28 22.00 -1.80
CA ASP A 177 40.03 20.62 -1.34
C ASP A 177 39.53 20.68 0.10
N SER A 178 38.60 19.80 0.47
CA SER A 178 38.12 19.64 1.84
C SER A 178 38.54 18.32 2.42
N ALA A 179 39.00 18.31 3.67
CA ALA A 179 39.35 17.12 4.42
C ALA A 179 38.74 17.19 5.83
N ILE A 180 38.36 16.05 6.36
CA ILE A 180 37.95 15.87 7.77
C ILE A 180 38.84 14.82 8.40
N VAL A 181 39.26 15.09 9.63
CA VAL A 181 40.14 14.21 10.42
C VAL A 181 39.58 14.06 11.83
N GLY A 182 39.65 12.86 12.39
CA GLY A 182 39.34 12.56 13.80
C GLY A 182 37.92 12.09 14.07
N LEU A 183 37.01 12.04 13.07
CA LEU A 183 35.67 11.47 13.22
C LEU A 183 35.67 9.93 13.24
N ASP A 184 36.67 9.31 12.65
CA ASP A 184 36.89 7.87 12.62
C ASP A 184 37.02 7.25 14.01
N LYS A 185 37.50 8.04 15.00
CA LYS A 185 37.66 7.63 16.38
C LYS A 185 36.35 7.51 17.16
N ALA A 186 35.27 8.10 16.66
CA ALA A 186 34.00 8.18 17.38
C ALA A 186 32.95 7.17 16.90
N GLY A 187 33.15 6.55 15.74
CA GLY A 187 32.23 5.53 15.23
C GLY A 187 32.25 5.38 13.72
N ASP A 188 31.89 4.18 13.26
CA ASP A 188 31.77 3.87 11.84
C ASP A 188 30.65 4.68 11.17
N GLY A 189 30.90 5.17 9.96
CA GLY A 189 29.93 5.92 9.15
C GLY A 189 29.77 7.40 9.49
N LEU A 190 30.34 7.91 10.59
CA LEU A 190 30.24 9.31 10.98
C LEU A 190 30.86 10.25 9.95
N GLU A 191 31.99 9.85 9.38
CA GLU A 191 32.63 10.59 8.28
C GLU A 191 31.74 10.68 7.04
N THR A 192 30.99 9.62 6.73
CA THR A 192 30.04 9.60 5.61
C THR A 192 28.87 10.55 5.86
N ARG A 193 28.31 10.55 7.07
CA ARG A 193 27.25 11.51 7.49
C ARG A 193 27.76 12.94 7.43
N PHE A 194 28.96 13.20 7.93
CA PHE A 194 29.60 14.52 7.84
C PHE A 194 29.73 14.97 6.38
N LYS A 195 30.30 14.11 5.52
CA LYS A 195 30.47 14.40 4.10
C LYS A 195 29.17 14.68 3.36
N ALA A 196 28.07 14.12 3.77
CA ALA A 196 26.74 14.32 3.19
C ALA A 196 26.15 15.70 3.57
N LEU A 197 26.56 16.28 4.71
CA LEU A 197 26.04 17.54 5.27
C LEU A 197 27.04 18.69 5.25
N SER A 198 28.27 18.48 4.79
CA SER A 198 29.37 19.43 4.82
C SER A 198 29.16 20.57 3.85
N ALA A 199 29.17 21.81 4.35
CA ALA A 199 29.11 23.04 3.59
C ALA A 199 30.31 23.23 2.64
N LEU A 200 31.51 22.80 3.05
CA LEU A 200 32.69 22.76 2.19
C LEU A 200 32.47 21.84 0.98
N ARG A 201 31.82 20.71 1.19
CA ARG A 201 31.58 19.73 0.13
C ARG A 201 30.44 20.13 -0.80
N ASP A 202 29.39 20.71 -0.25
CA ASP A 202 28.26 21.28 -1.03
C ASP A 202 28.74 22.38 -1.98
N GLY A 203 29.74 23.16 -1.57
CA GLY A 203 30.39 24.15 -2.42
C GLY A 203 31.16 23.61 -3.63
N GLY A 204 31.21 22.28 -3.85
CA GLY A 204 31.81 21.66 -5.04
C GLY A 204 33.28 21.95 -5.26
N GLY A 205 34.01 22.31 -4.20
CA GLY A 205 35.43 22.65 -4.26
C GLY A 205 35.71 24.04 -4.90
N LYS A 206 34.70 24.94 -4.96
CA LYS A 206 34.77 26.28 -5.53
C LYS A 206 34.17 27.31 -4.60
N ALA A 207 34.80 28.47 -4.53
CA ALA A 207 34.34 29.61 -3.75
C ALA A 207 34.72 30.95 -4.46
N ALA A 208 33.92 31.96 -4.22
CA ALA A 208 34.19 33.32 -4.77
C ALA A 208 35.46 33.94 -4.15
N ASN A 209 35.75 33.62 -2.88
CA ASN A 209 36.93 34.17 -2.16
C ASN A 209 37.32 33.24 -0.97
N ALA A 210 38.46 33.51 -0.37
CA ALA A 210 38.97 32.77 0.79
C ALA A 210 38.07 32.90 2.03
N THR A 211 37.39 34.03 2.20
CA THR A 211 36.45 34.26 3.31
C THR A 211 35.24 33.31 3.24
N GLN A 212 34.75 33.04 2.06
CA GLN A 212 33.65 32.05 1.87
C GLN A 212 34.12 30.64 2.22
N VAL A 213 35.36 30.27 1.88
CA VAL A 213 35.91 28.96 2.31
C VAL A 213 36.02 28.91 3.83
N SER A 214 36.45 30.00 4.48
CA SER A 214 36.53 30.09 5.94
C SER A 214 35.15 30.00 6.61
N ALA A 215 34.14 30.67 6.06
CA ALA A 215 32.77 30.59 6.57
C ALA A 215 32.23 29.14 6.52
N ARG A 216 32.37 28.48 5.37
CA ARG A 216 31.98 27.04 5.22
C ARG A 216 32.76 26.12 6.13
N ALA A 217 34.06 26.38 6.34
CA ALA A 217 34.88 25.61 7.25
C ALA A 217 34.40 25.75 8.71
N LYS A 218 33.95 26.94 9.11
CA LYS A 218 33.35 27.16 10.43
C LYS A 218 31.99 26.50 10.59
N GLU A 219 31.16 26.45 9.55
CA GLU A 219 29.92 25.67 9.56
C GLU A 219 30.22 24.19 9.74
N ASP A 220 31.25 23.70 9.08
CA ASP A 220 31.69 22.31 9.17
C ASP A 220 32.33 21.98 10.54
N GLU A 221 33.03 22.92 11.22
CA GLU A 221 33.44 22.78 12.62
C GLU A 221 32.20 22.55 13.51
N ALA A 222 31.19 23.42 13.39
CA ALA A 222 29.97 23.31 14.17
C ALA A 222 29.20 22.01 13.86
N LEU A 223 29.21 21.58 12.59
CA LEU A 223 28.64 20.30 12.18
C LEU A 223 29.36 19.12 12.81
N ALA A 224 30.71 19.11 12.80
CA ALA A 224 31.50 18.03 13.40
C ALA A 224 31.21 17.91 14.91
N VAL A 225 31.18 19.04 15.63
CA VAL A 225 30.86 19.06 17.08
C VAL A 225 29.43 18.57 17.32
N ARG A 226 28.44 19.00 16.52
CA ARG A 226 27.05 18.51 16.65
C ARG A 226 26.94 17.01 16.45
N LEU A 227 27.60 16.48 15.43
CA LEU A 227 27.60 15.04 15.15
C LEU A 227 28.26 14.25 16.28
N LEU A 228 29.39 14.73 16.84
CA LEU A 228 30.03 14.09 17.97
C LEU A 228 29.17 14.15 19.23
N LYS A 229 28.56 15.31 19.53
CA LYS A 229 27.64 15.43 20.68
C LYS A 229 26.42 14.52 20.53
N SER A 230 25.95 14.31 19.31
CA SER A 230 24.84 13.38 19.09
C SER A 230 25.15 11.92 19.42
N LEU A 231 26.43 11.56 19.46
CA LEU A 231 26.93 10.24 19.85
C LEU A 231 27.38 10.17 21.32
N GLY A 232 27.19 11.24 22.10
CA GLY A 232 27.56 11.26 23.53
C GLY A 232 28.92 11.88 23.84
N TYR A 233 29.61 12.46 22.87
CA TYR A 233 30.89 13.14 23.08
C TYR A 233 30.67 14.63 23.37
N TYR A 234 30.28 14.98 24.59
CA TYR A 234 29.89 16.35 24.93
C TYR A 234 31.06 17.31 25.06
N ASP A 235 32.28 16.79 25.33
CA ASP A 235 33.56 17.57 25.35
C ASP A 235 34.13 17.75 23.94
N ALA A 236 33.41 17.39 22.89
CA ALA A 236 33.92 17.41 21.54
C ALA A 236 34.26 18.84 21.08
N THR A 237 35.39 18.96 20.43
CA THR A 237 35.88 20.20 19.81
C THR A 237 36.24 19.96 18.35
N ALA A 238 36.17 20.99 17.54
CA ALA A 238 36.61 20.95 16.14
C ALA A 238 37.27 22.28 15.78
N VAL A 239 38.33 22.22 15.00
CA VAL A 239 39.03 23.40 14.48
C VAL A 239 39.33 23.21 13.01
N SER A 240 39.11 24.26 12.20
CA SER A 240 39.46 24.24 10.79
C SER A 240 40.77 24.98 10.53
N THR A 241 41.56 24.45 9.61
CA THR A 241 42.75 25.08 9.07
C THR A 241 42.59 25.28 7.55
N ILE A 242 43.01 26.43 7.06
CA ILE A 242 42.98 26.71 5.63
C ILE A 242 44.41 27.03 5.21
N GLU A 243 44.98 26.18 4.37
CA GLU A 243 46.33 26.27 3.89
C GLU A 243 46.37 26.43 2.36
N THR A 244 47.41 27.06 1.83
CA THR A 244 47.63 27.07 0.38
C THR A 244 48.22 25.72 -0.03
N THR A 245 47.71 25.11 -1.09
CA THR A 245 48.24 23.83 -1.57
C THR A 245 49.63 24.05 -2.18
N PRO A 246 50.68 23.35 -1.66
CA PRO A 246 52.02 23.50 -2.22
C PRO A 246 52.06 23.11 -3.69
N GLY A 247 52.70 23.94 -4.50
CA GLY A 247 52.88 23.65 -5.94
C GLY A 247 51.67 23.99 -6.84
N THR A 248 50.56 24.50 -6.29
CA THR A 248 49.36 24.88 -7.07
C THR A 248 48.91 26.29 -6.64
N PRO A 249 49.40 27.36 -7.28
CA PRO A 249 48.97 28.73 -6.94
C PRO A 249 47.44 28.89 -7.07
N GLY A 250 46.83 29.50 -6.05
CA GLY A 250 45.38 29.78 -6.03
C GLY A 250 44.49 28.64 -5.61
N LYS A 251 45.04 27.47 -5.21
CA LYS A 251 44.29 26.36 -4.63
C LYS A 251 44.46 26.30 -3.10
N LEU A 252 43.34 26.22 -2.36
CA LEU A 252 43.32 26.10 -0.91
C LEU A 252 43.03 24.64 -0.49
N LYS A 253 43.47 24.27 0.70
CA LYS A 253 43.09 23.08 1.39
C LYS A 253 42.46 23.45 2.72
N ALA A 254 41.16 23.17 2.87
CA ALA A 254 40.45 23.35 4.12
C ALA A 254 40.38 22.00 4.84
N THR A 255 40.99 21.91 6.04
CA THR A 255 40.97 20.69 6.86
C THR A 255 40.21 20.97 8.15
N VAL A 256 39.17 20.22 8.44
CA VAL A 256 38.49 20.24 9.73
C VAL A 256 39.03 19.11 10.56
N SER A 257 39.58 19.46 11.72
CA SER A 257 40.17 18.50 12.69
C SER A 257 39.26 18.41 13.90
N ALA A 258 38.61 17.28 14.08
CA ALA A 258 37.68 17.02 15.17
C ALA A 258 38.37 16.17 16.26
N GLN A 259 38.09 16.51 17.52
CA GLN A 259 38.51 15.75 18.69
C GLN A 259 37.25 15.35 19.46
N PRO A 260 36.94 14.05 19.57
CA PRO A 260 35.72 13.60 20.24
C PRO A 260 35.69 13.94 21.74
N GLY A 261 36.81 13.90 22.42
CA GLY A 261 36.84 14.03 23.88
C GLY A 261 36.39 12.74 24.59
N ARG A 262 35.80 12.86 25.78
CA ARG A 262 35.29 11.73 26.57
C ARG A 262 33.88 11.35 26.14
N LEU A 263 33.58 10.04 26.18
CA LEU A 263 32.24 9.53 25.97
C LEU A 263 31.44 9.62 27.27
N TYR A 264 30.30 10.27 27.25
CA TYR A 264 29.39 10.38 28.38
C TYR A 264 28.39 9.23 28.39
N THR A 265 28.17 8.65 29.57
CA THR A 265 27.26 7.53 29.78
C THR A 265 26.21 7.86 30.82
N LEU A 266 25.07 7.15 30.78
CA LEU A 266 23.99 7.35 31.73
C LEU A 266 24.37 6.88 33.13
N SER A 267 24.34 7.77 34.14
CA SER A 267 24.48 7.45 35.55
C SER A 267 23.19 7.00 36.20
N SER A 268 22.07 7.55 35.76
CA SER A 268 20.71 7.16 36.19
C SER A 268 19.72 7.32 35.06
N VAL A 269 18.62 6.56 35.13
CA VAL A 269 17.47 6.67 34.22
C VAL A 269 16.21 6.70 35.07
N THR A 270 15.67 7.89 35.23
CA THR A 270 14.49 8.16 36.06
C THR A 270 13.31 8.51 35.17
N VAL A 271 12.15 7.92 35.44
CA VAL A 271 10.87 8.26 34.84
C VAL A 271 9.98 8.88 35.91
N VAL A 272 9.44 10.06 35.63
CA VAL A 272 8.46 10.74 36.49
C VAL A 272 7.11 10.62 35.81
N ALA A 273 6.29 9.70 36.27
CA ALA A 273 4.99 9.40 35.70
C ALA A 273 4.00 8.96 36.79
N ASP A 274 2.70 9.10 36.53
CA ASP A 274 1.67 8.49 37.34
C ASP A 274 1.73 6.97 37.30
N ALA A 275 1.17 6.31 38.33
CA ALA A 275 1.14 4.85 38.41
C ALA A 275 0.37 4.24 37.23
N THR A 276 0.99 3.28 36.56
CA THR A 276 0.40 2.58 35.40
C THR A 276 -0.06 1.16 35.75
N THR A 277 -0.87 0.58 34.88
CA THR A 277 -1.25 -0.84 34.92
C THR A 277 -0.87 -1.51 33.59
N PRO A 278 0.10 -2.47 33.55
CA PRO A 278 0.88 -2.96 34.69
C PRO A 278 1.79 -1.86 35.32
N PRO A 279 2.27 -2.05 36.55
CA PRO A 279 3.26 -1.15 37.15
C PRO A 279 4.49 -1.00 36.26
N ASP A 280 5.15 0.14 36.35
CA ASP A 280 6.40 0.45 35.63
C ASP A 280 6.32 0.39 34.09
N LEU A 281 5.10 0.38 33.52
CA LEU A 281 4.90 0.26 32.08
C LEU A 281 5.72 1.30 31.28
N VAL A 282 5.78 2.56 31.73
CA VAL A 282 6.56 3.60 31.06
C VAL A 282 8.05 3.26 31.08
N ARG A 283 8.56 2.84 32.24
CA ARG A 283 9.98 2.49 32.41
C ARG A 283 10.36 1.27 31.56
N ASP A 284 9.47 0.29 31.47
CA ASP A 284 9.67 -0.94 30.65
C ASP A 284 9.74 -0.62 29.16
N GLN A 285 9.03 0.43 28.71
CA GLN A 285 9.05 0.86 27.32
C GLN A 285 10.19 1.83 26.98
N LEU A 286 11.02 2.18 27.97
CA LEU A 286 12.20 3.03 27.80
C LEU A 286 13.49 2.17 27.91
N PRO A 287 13.99 1.58 26.82
CA PRO A 287 15.10 0.61 26.83
C PRO A 287 16.47 1.26 27.05
N LEU A 288 16.55 2.28 27.92
CA LEU A 288 17.78 2.92 28.37
C LEU A 288 18.26 2.28 29.66
N LYS A 289 19.56 2.05 29.77
CA LYS A 289 20.22 1.46 30.96
C LYS A 289 21.33 2.35 31.47
N VAL A 290 21.61 2.26 32.78
CA VAL A 290 22.81 2.86 33.38
C VAL A 290 24.03 2.28 32.69
N GLY A 291 24.98 3.16 32.32
CA GLY A 291 26.18 2.81 31.56
C GLY A 291 26.00 2.90 30.03
N ASP A 292 24.79 3.05 29.49
CA ASP A 292 24.60 3.29 28.07
C ASP A 292 25.16 4.66 27.67
N ALA A 293 25.74 4.79 26.48
CA ALA A 293 26.17 6.06 25.92
C ALA A 293 24.96 7.02 25.73
N ILE A 294 25.16 8.30 25.99
CA ILE A 294 24.13 9.33 25.83
C ILE A 294 23.99 9.72 24.36
N GLU A 295 23.53 8.78 23.55
CA GLU A 295 23.32 8.96 22.11
C GLU A 295 21.93 9.55 21.84
N ALA A 296 21.90 10.65 21.08
CA ALA A 296 20.64 11.36 20.79
C ALA A 296 19.62 10.47 20.08
N GLU A 297 20.03 9.69 19.06
CA GLU A 297 19.16 8.79 18.29
C GLU A 297 18.55 7.70 19.19
N ARG A 298 19.35 7.09 20.06
CA ARG A 298 18.91 6.06 20.98
C ARG A 298 17.93 6.59 22.02
N ILE A 299 18.20 7.78 22.57
CA ILE A 299 17.33 8.43 23.55
C ILE A 299 16.01 8.81 22.88
N GLN A 300 16.03 9.51 21.75
CA GLN A 300 14.83 9.89 21.01
C GLN A 300 14.02 8.67 20.56
N GLY A 301 14.68 7.62 20.07
CA GLY A 301 14.01 6.38 19.70
C GLY A 301 13.34 5.70 20.91
N SER A 302 13.97 5.74 22.09
CA SER A 302 13.40 5.20 23.32
C SER A 302 12.17 6.00 23.78
N GLU A 303 12.21 7.32 23.72
CA GLU A 303 11.09 8.20 24.04
C GLU A 303 9.93 8.04 23.04
N ALA A 304 10.26 7.93 21.75
CA ALA A 304 9.27 7.63 20.69
C ALA A 304 8.59 6.28 20.93
N ASN A 305 9.32 5.27 21.42
CA ASN A 305 8.75 3.98 21.79
C ASN A 305 7.73 4.10 22.92
N VAL A 306 7.98 4.93 23.94
CA VAL A 306 7.00 5.22 25.00
C VAL A 306 5.73 5.82 24.40
N SER A 307 5.86 6.85 23.55
CA SER A 307 4.74 7.51 22.87
C SER A 307 3.95 6.57 21.96
N LEU A 308 4.62 5.58 21.37
CA LEU A 308 4.00 4.58 20.48
C LEU A 308 3.27 3.48 21.26
N ILE A 309 3.86 2.97 22.33
CA ILE A 309 3.37 1.75 22.98
C ILE A 309 2.30 2.04 24.05
N LEU A 310 2.38 3.14 24.77
CA LEU A 310 1.40 3.44 25.79
C LEU A 310 -0.05 3.54 25.25
N PRO A 311 -0.31 4.18 24.09
CA PRO A 311 -1.64 4.15 23.49
C PRO A 311 -2.13 2.76 23.09
N GLN A 312 -1.21 1.81 22.84
CA GLN A 312 -1.57 0.40 22.60
C GLN A 312 -1.91 -0.37 23.87
N ARG A 313 -1.67 0.23 25.04
CA ARG A 313 -1.82 -0.39 26.35
C ARG A 313 -2.83 0.33 27.26
N GLY A 314 -3.74 1.09 26.66
CA GLY A 314 -4.81 1.74 27.37
C GLY A 314 -4.56 3.20 27.77
N TYR A 315 -3.52 3.85 27.24
CA TYR A 315 -3.20 5.24 27.59
C TYR A 315 -3.21 6.16 26.35
N PRO A 316 -4.40 6.45 25.78
CA PRO A 316 -4.51 7.21 24.53
C PRO A 316 -4.05 8.67 24.63
N PHE A 317 -3.96 9.22 25.84
CA PHE A 317 -3.66 10.63 26.07
C PHE A 317 -2.24 10.87 26.57
N VAL A 318 -1.37 9.87 26.45
CA VAL A 318 0.02 9.99 26.88
C VAL A 318 0.72 11.19 26.23
N LYS A 319 1.44 11.94 27.04
CA LYS A 319 2.31 13.03 26.60
C LYS A 319 3.69 12.81 27.22
N VAL A 320 4.67 12.62 26.36
CA VAL A 320 6.06 12.58 26.77
C VAL A 320 6.56 14.02 26.80
N GLY A 321 6.99 14.46 27.99
CA GLY A 321 7.52 15.80 28.19
C GLY A 321 8.99 15.92 27.75
N ASP A 322 9.54 17.12 27.92
CA ASP A 322 10.94 17.35 27.61
C ASP A 322 11.83 16.64 28.62
N ARG A 323 12.77 15.87 28.12
CA ARG A 323 13.79 15.21 28.94
C ARG A 323 14.74 16.20 29.55
N ASP A 324 15.23 15.90 30.73
CA ASP A 324 16.37 16.56 31.36
C ASP A 324 17.56 15.58 31.44
N ILE A 325 18.75 16.05 31.06
CA ILE A 325 20.01 15.29 31.18
C ILE A 325 21.02 16.17 31.86
N LEU A 326 21.19 15.94 33.15
CA LEU A 326 22.18 16.65 33.93
C LEU A 326 23.56 15.97 33.79
N LEU A 327 24.47 16.64 33.05
CA LEU A 327 25.82 16.14 32.81
C LEU A 327 26.76 16.47 33.99
N ASP A 328 27.62 15.52 34.35
CA ASP A 328 28.69 15.68 35.30
C ASP A 328 30.05 15.60 34.57
N ASP A 329 30.76 16.71 34.53
CA ASP A 329 32.05 16.82 33.87
C ASP A 329 33.19 16.09 34.64
N GLN A 330 33.00 15.81 35.92
CA GLN A 330 34.02 15.12 36.71
C GLN A 330 34.04 13.63 36.38
N THR A 331 32.89 13.02 36.20
CA THR A 331 32.73 11.57 36.02
C THR A 331 32.32 11.14 34.61
N PRO A 332 32.40 11.95 33.57
CA PRO A 332 31.76 11.95 32.25
C PRO A 332 30.49 11.10 32.21
N THR A 333 29.52 11.49 33.03
CA THR A 333 28.20 10.81 33.08
C THR A 333 27.06 11.80 33.02
N GLY A 334 25.82 11.30 32.83
CA GLY A 334 24.64 12.11 32.85
C GLY A 334 23.45 11.42 33.53
N ALA A 335 22.76 12.17 34.39
CA ALA A 335 21.53 11.73 35.02
C ALA A 335 20.36 12.08 34.08
N TYR A 336 19.67 11.07 33.57
CA TYR A 336 18.54 11.23 32.68
C TYR A 336 17.22 11.19 33.45
N THR A 337 16.36 12.16 33.22
CA THR A 337 15.01 12.24 33.78
C THR A 337 14.00 12.53 32.68
N LEU A 338 12.95 11.70 32.58
CA LEU A 338 11.85 11.85 31.63
C LEU A 338 10.51 12.04 32.36
N PRO A 339 9.90 13.22 32.27
CA PRO A 339 8.53 13.40 32.72
C PRO A 339 7.54 12.85 31.67
N VAL A 340 6.56 12.05 32.12
CA VAL A 340 5.53 11.48 31.25
C VAL A 340 4.18 11.64 31.93
N ASP A 341 3.28 12.43 31.31
CA ASP A 341 1.86 12.46 31.66
C ASP A 341 1.19 11.30 30.92
N THR A 342 0.88 10.23 31.64
CA THR A 342 0.23 9.05 31.04
C THR A 342 -1.22 9.29 30.66
N GLY A 343 -1.86 10.27 31.29
CA GLY A 343 -3.30 10.39 31.29
C GLY A 343 -4.00 9.19 31.94
N PRO A 344 -5.32 9.13 31.94
CA PRO A 344 -6.07 8.03 32.54
C PRO A 344 -5.95 6.76 31.69
N ARG A 345 -5.90 5.62 32.38
CA ARG A 345 -6.10 4.31 31.71
C ARG A 345 -7.52 4.24 31.19
N SER A 346 -7.68 3.92 29.92
CA SER A 346 -8.92 4.12 29.18
C SER A 346 -9.41 2.84 28.52
N SER A 347 -10.72 2.76 28.32
CA SER A 347 -11.41 1.74 27.51
C SER A 347 -12.23 2.41 26.41
N PHE A 348 -12.57 1.67 25.33
CA PHE A 348 -13.39 2.19 24.27
C PHE A 348 -14.81 2.53 24.77
N GLY A 349 -15.28 3.73 24.45
CA GLY A 349 -16.64 4.21 24.62
C GLY A 349 -17.45 4.05 23.32
N GLN A 350 -18.20 5.11 22.97
CA GLN A 350 -19.07 5.16 21.81
C GLN A 350 -18.40 5.87 20.64
N LEU A 351 -18.85 5.57 19.41
CA LEU A 351 -18.50 6.39 18.26
C LEU A 351 -19.34 7.68 18.27
N ARG A 352 -18.70 8.79 17.92
CA ARG A 352 -19.35 10.07 17.64
C ARG A 352 -18.98 10.58 16.28
N THR A 353 -19.82 11.42 15.68
CA THR A 353 -19.50 12.10 14.41
C THR A 353 -20.01 13.53 14.47
N GLU A 354 -19.33 14.42 13.76
CA GLU A 354 -19.65 15.85 13.67
C GLU A 354 -19.68 16.29 12.20
N GLY A 355 -20.30 17.44 11.96
CA GLY A 355 -20.37 18.07 10.64
C GLY A 355 -21.45 17.49 9.73
N ASP A 356 -21.19 17.44 8.41
CA ASP A 356 -22.07 16.83 7.41
C ASP A 356 -21.58 15.40 7.12
N PRO A 357 -22.07 14.40 7.87
CA PRO A 357 -21.51 13.06 7.84
C PRO A 357 -21.90 12.34 6.53
N VAL A 358 -20.90 11.72 5.89
CA VAL A 358 -21.10 10.79 4.76
C VAL A 358 -21.74 9.49 5.25
N PHE A 359 -21.36 9.06 6.45
CA PHE A 359 -21.93 7.90 7.15
C PHE A 359 -22.57 8.33 8.45
N ASP A 360 -23.77 7.83 8.70
CA ASP A 360 -24.43 7.93 9.99
C ASP A 360 -23.77 7.00 11.03
N LEU A 361 -24.08 7.20 12.31
CA LEU A 361 -23.55 6.40 13.41
C LEU A 361 -23.88 4.91 13.25
N LYS A 362 -25.06 4.58 12.71
CA LYS A 362 -25.47 3.19 12.49
C LYS A 362 -24.51 2.50 11.52
N HIS A 363 -24.12 3.17 10.45
CA HIS A 363 -23.18 2.61 9.47
C HIS A 363 -21.74 2.64 9.99
N LEU A 364 -21.32 3.71 10.69
CA LEU A 364 -20.02 3.78 11.32
C LEU A 364 -19.77 2.60 12.29
N ASN A 365 -20.79 2.17 13.04
CA ASN A 365 -20.70 1.03 13.95
C ASN A 365 -20.52 -0.34 13.26
N VAL A 366 -20.53 -0.40 11.92
CA VAL A 366 -20.18 -1.62 11.18
C VAL A 366 -18.65 -1.84 11.11
N PHE A 367 -17.86 -0.77 11.24
CA PHE A 367 -16.41 -0.80 10.99
C PHE A 367 -15.54 -1.21 12.17
N PRO A 368 -15.84 -0.90 13.44
CA PRO A 368 -14.97 -1.28 14.56
C PRO A 368 -14.70 -2.78 14.64
N ARG A 369 -13.48 -3.11 15.14
CA ARG A 369 -13.09 -4.46 15.54
C ARG A 369 -12.89 -4.56 17.05
N PHE A 370 -13.34 -3.56 17.78
CA PHE A 370 -13.38 -3.48 19.21
C PHE A 370 -14.84 -3.32 19.69
N GLU A 371 -15.09 -3.65 20.92
CA GLU A 371 -16.36 -3.45 21.59
C GLU A 371 -16.25 -2.36 22.65
N ALA A 372 -17.37 -1.69 22.97
CA ALA A 372 -17.41 -0.73 24.08
C ALA A 372 -17.06 -1.42 25.41
N GLY A 373 -16.18 -0.81 26.21
CA GLY A 373 -15.64 -1.37 27.45
C GLY A 373 -14.35 -2.18 27.27
N GLU A 374 -13.95 -2.53 26.04
CA GLU A 374 -12.65 -3.16 25.77
C GLU A 374 -11.51 -2.16 26.03
N LEU A 375 -10.38 -2.64 26.55
CA LEU A 375 -9.22 -1.78 26.81
C LEU A 375 -8.79 -1.05 25.53
N TYR A 376 -8.55 0.26 25.65
CA TYR A 376 -8.15 1.06 24.49
C TYR A 376 -6.83 0.58 23.88
N ASP A 377 -6.83 0.46 22.57
CA ASP A 377 -5.66 0.16 21.73
C ASP A 377 -5.72 1.02 20.47
N ASN A 378 -4.78 1.95 20.30
CA ASN A 378 -4.79 2.86 19.17
C ASN A 378 -4.66 2.12 17.81
N ARG A 379 -4.10 0.90 17.76
CA ARG A 379 -4.05 0.09 16.53
C ARG A 379 -5.45 -0.25 16.03
N LEU A 380 -6.42 -0.45 16.95
CA LEU A 380 -7.82 -0.68 16.59
C LEU A 380 -8.52 0.60 16.13
N ALA A 381 -8.17 1.76 16.72
CA ALA A 381 -8.65 3.07 16.27
C ALA A 381 -8.06 3.41 14.87
N ASP A 382 -6.79 3.15 14.65
CA ASP A 382 -6.14 3.29 13.34
C ASP A 382 -6.72 2.33 12.29
N ASP A 383 -7.02 1.09 12.68
CA ASP A 383 -7.70 0.14 11.81
C ASP A 383 -9.08 0.63 11.39
N LEU A 384 -9.84 1.26 12.31
CA LEU A 384 -11.11 1.92 11.99
C LEU A 384 -10.89 3.06 10.98
N ARG A 385 -9.92 3.96 11.25
CA ARG A 385 -9.58 5.05 10.34
C ARG A 385 -9.19 4.54 8.95
N ASN A 386 -8.30 3.55 8.88
CA ASN A 386 -7.85 2.97 7.61
C ASN A 386 -9.00 2.29 6.85
N ALA A 387 -9.92 1.64 7.56
CA ALA A 387 -11.10 1.05 6.93
C ALA A 387 -12.02 2.12 6.31
N LEU A 388 -12.20 3.25 6.98
CA LEU A 388 -12.97 4.38 6.46
C LEU A 388 -12.27 5.00 5.24
N VAL A 389 -10.96 5.26 5.30
CA VAL A 389 -10.15 5.71 4.14
C VAL A 389 -10.30 4.76 2.97
N GLY A 390 -10.27 3.45 3.21
CA GLY A 390 -10.43 2.41 2.20
C GLY A 390 -11.76 2.44 1.43
N THR A 391 -12.80 3.13 1.94
CA THR A 391 -14.06 3.31 1.22
C THR A 391 -13.94 4.27 0.05
N SER A 392 -12.92 5.13 0.04
CA SER A 392 -12.68 6.18 -0.96
C SER A 392 -13.86 7.15 -1.12
N LEU A 393 -14.63 7.38 -0.06
CA LEU A 393 -15.78 8.29 -0.03
C LEU A 393 -15.47 9.62 0.67
N PHE A 394 -14.34 9.68 1.37
CA PHE A 394 -13.91 10.84 2.12
C PHE A 394 -12.78 11.57 1.40
N GLN A 395 -12.80 12.89 1.47
CA GLN A 395 -11.63 13.71 1.17
C GLN A 395 -10.65 13.64 2.35
N THR A 396 -11.17 13.77 3.57
CA THR A 396 -10.44 13.56 4.81
C THR A 396 -11.31 12.81 5.80
N VAL A 397 -10.71 11.93 6.60
CA VAL A 397 -11.33 11.30 7.74
C VAL A 397 -10.33 11.17 8.88
N SER A 398 -10.70 11.64 10.08
CA SER A 398 -9.93 11.41 11.30
C SER A 398 -10.75 10.63 12.31
N VAL A 399 -10.06 9.89 13.17
CA VAL A 399 -10.62 9.15 14.30
C VAL A 399 -9.81 9.56 15.52
N GLU A 400 -10.42 10.30 16.42
CA GLU A 400 -9.74 10.94 17.54
C GLU A 400 -10.36 10.47 18.86
N PRO A 401 -9.55 10.05 19.85
CA PRO A 401 -10.04 9.73 21.18
C PRO A 401 -10.47 11.00 21.91
N VAL A 402 -11.66 10.98 22.52
CA VAL A 402 -12.23 12.09 23.28
C VAL A 402 -12.61 11.60 24.68
N ARG A 403 -12.12 12.28 25.71
CA ARG A 403 -12.43 11.96 27.10
C ARG A 403 -13.90 12.17 27.39
N THR A 404 -14.51 11.22 28.08
CA THR A 404 -15.90 11.36 28.55
C THR A 404 -16.01 11.74 30.03
N GLY A 405 -14.95 11.50 30.81
CA GLY A 405 -14.96 11.63 32.29
C GLY A 405 -15.71 10.51 33.00
N GLN A 406 -16.26 9.53 32.28
CA GLN A 406 -16.96 8.39 32.87
C GLN A 406 -15.96 7.29 33.25
N ILE A 407 -15.94 6.93 34.54
CA ILE A 407 -15.10 5.86 35.06
C ILE A 407 -15.89 4.56 35.09
N ASN A 408 -15.38 3.54 34.48
CA ASN A 408 -15.93 2.19 34.46
C ASN A 408 -15.64 1.45 35.79
N PRO A 409 -16.37 0.37 36.11
CA PRO A 409 -16.14 -0.43 37.32
C PRO A 409 -14.73 -1.02 37.46
N ASP A 410 -14.01 -1.20 36.34
CA ASP A 410 -12.62 -1.69 36.27
C ASP A 410 -11.57 -0.58 36.49
N GLY A 411 -12.02 0.65 36.76
CA GLY A 411 -11.17 1.82 36.99
C GLY A 411 -10.66 2.49 35.68
N THR A 412 -11.08 2.05 34.51
CA THR A 412 -10.75 2.70 33.24
C THR A 412 -11.69 3.86 32.94
N GLU A 413 -11.19 4.93 32.31
CA GLU A 413 -12.07 5.98 31.78
C GLU A 413 -12.62 5.57 30.41
N ALA A 414 -13.93 5.66 30.22
CA ALA A 414 -14.54 5.45 28.90
C ALA A 414 -14.12 6.58 27.95
N VAL A 415 -13.59 6.25 26.78
CA VAL A 415 -13.11 7.19 25.76
C VAL A 415 -13.89 7.01 24.48
N ASP A 416 -14.64 8.03 24.09
CA ASP A 416 -15.36 8.02 22.83
C ASP A 416 -14.41 8.28 21.66
N LEU A 417 -14.72 7.71 20.51
CA LEU A 417 -14.00 7.99 19.28
C LEU A 417 -14.80 8.95 18.39
N LEU A 418 -14.28 10.15 18.24
CA LEU A 418 -14.84 11.17 17.36
C LEU A 418 -14.35 10.95 15.94
N VAL A 419 -15.28 10.58 15.05
CA VAL A 419 -15.04 10.42 13.62
C VAL A 419 -15.42 11.71 12.90
N ARG A 420 -14.44 12.50 12.47
CA ARG A 420 -14.65 13.68 11.65
C ARG A 420 -14.60 13.29 10.18
N GLN A 421 -15.64 13.63 9.44
CA GLN A 421 -15.83 13.19 8.06
C GLN A 421 -15.92 14.42 7.15
N THR A 422 -15.11 14.43 6.08
CA THR A 422 -15.25 15.40 4.98
C THR A 422 -15.52 14.64 3.69
N LYS A 423 -16.64 14.96 3.05
CA LYS A 423 -17.09 14.27 1.83
C LYS A 423 -16.11 14.45 0.69
N GLY A 424 -15.72 13.34 0.09
CA GLY A 424 -14.87 13.29 -1.11
C GLY A 424 -15.66 13.18 -2.42
N PRO A 425 -14.97 13.19 -3.57
CA PRO A 425 -15.60 13.01 -4.89
C PRO A 425 -16.17 11.60 -5.02
N ALA A 426 -17.49 11.54 -5.24
CA ALA A 426 -18.19 10.26 -5.35
C ALA A 426 -18.11 9.61 -6.74
N ARG A 427 -17.69 10.36 -7.77
CA ARG A 427 -17.70 9.91 -9.16
C ARG A 427 -16.29 9.71 -9.68
N THR A 428 -16.09 8.67 -10.49
CA THR A 428 -14.86 8.42 -11.23
C THR A 428 -15.20 7.96 -12.64
N LEU A 429 -14.39 8.40 -13.59
CA LEU A 429 -14.35 7.87 -14.95
C LEU A 429 -12.98 7.27 -15.18
N ALA A 430 -12.95 6.00 -15.57
CA ALA A 430 -11.73 5.30 -15.91
C ALA A 430 -11.83 4.78 -17.36
N GLY A 431 -10.70 4.77 -18.07
CA GLY A 431 -10.62 4.22 -19.40
C GLY A 431 -9.36 3.39 -19.58
N ASN A 432 -9.51 2.27 -20.28
CA ASN A 432 -8.40 1.36 -20.60
C ASN A 432 -8.41 1.07 -22.09
N ALA A 433 -7.23 0.98 -22.69
CA ALA A 433 -7.08 0.49 -24.05
C ALA A 433 -5.81 -0.34 -24.17
N GLY A 434 -5.87 -1.45 -24.92
CA GLY A 434 -4.73 -2.32 -25.06
C GLY A 434 -4.83 -3.30 -26.22
N TYR A 435 -3.73 -4.02 -26.45
CA TYR A 435 -3.59 -5.06 -27.44
C TYR A 435 -3.01 -6.32 -26.83
N SER A 436 -3.57 -7.46 -27.17
CA SER A 436 -3.08 -8.77 -26.77
C SER A 436 -3.12 -9.74 -27.95
N THR A 437 -2.02 -10.47 -28.16
CA THR A 437 -2.00 -11.53 -29.15
C THR A 437 -3.05 -12.59 -28.83
N GLY A 438 -4.00 -12.82 -29.74
CA GLY A 438 -5.10 -13.77 -29.58
C GLY A 438 -6.40 -13.16 -29.05
N GLN A 439 -6.43 -11.88 -28.63
CA GLN A 439 -7.67 -11.16 -28.28
C GLN A 439 -7.85 -9.86 -29.08
N GLY A 440 -6.79 -9.40 -29.77
CA GLY A 440 -6.84 -8.18 -30.58
C GLY A 440 -6.83 -6.90 -29.75
N ILE A 441 -7.35 -5.82 -30.32
CA ILE A 441 -7.51 -4.52 -29.65
C ILE A 441 -8.76 -4.57 -28.75
N ARG A 442 -8.66 -3.99 -27.55
CA ARG A 442 -9.76 -3.82 -26.61
C ARG A 442 -9.67 -2.45 -25.96
N ALA A 443 -10.77 -1.74 -25.90
CA ALA A 443 -10.96 -0.52 -25.13
C ALA A 443 -12.11 -0.73 -24.14
N GLU A 444 -11.99 -0.15 -22.95
CA GLU A 444 -13.01 -0.21 -21.91
C GLU A 444 -13.14 1.17 -21.26
N ALA A 445 -14.37 1.63 -21.07
CA ALA A 445 -14.69 2.81 -20.30
C ALA A 445 -15.58 2.41 -19.12
N THR A 446 -15.24 2.86 -17.93
CA THR A 446 -15.98 2.58 -16.70
C THR A 446 -16.33 3.88 -15.99
N TRP A 447 -17.59 4.10 -15.77
CA TRP A 447 -18.10 5.14 -14.90
C TRP A 447 -18.53 4.53 -13.57
N THR A 448 -18.10 5.14 -12.47
CA THR A 448 -18.44 4.71 -11.10
C THR A 448 -19.00 5.86 -10.30
N HIS A 449 -20.16 5.67 -9.67
CA HIS A 449 -20.63 6.51 -8.58
C HIS A 449 -20.60 5.70 -7.28
N ARG A 450 -19.64 6.02 -6.38
CA ARG A 450 -19.31 5.18 -5.23
C ARG A 450 -20.37 5.11 -4.14
N ASN A 451 -21.27 6.10 -4.06
CA ASN A 451 -22.31 6.20 -3.04
C ASN A 451 -23.63 6.73 -3.63
N LEU A 452 -24.06 6.16 -4.76
CA LEU A 452 -25.34 6.53 -5.40
C LEU A 452 -26.54 6.11 -4.52
N PHE A 453 -26.38 4.99 -3.82
CA PHE A 453 -27.38 4.43 -2.91
C PHE A 453 -26.76 4.34 -1.49
N PRO A 454 -26.78 5.42 -0.70
CA PRO A 454 -26.17 5.43 0.63
C PRO A 454 -26.72 4.35 1.57
N PRO A 455 -25.90 3.84 2.52
CA PRO A 455 -24.45 4.00 2.60
C PRO A 455 -23.72 3.01 1.67
N GLU A 456 -22.59 3.42 1.07
CA GLU A 456 -21.66 2.61 0.26
C GLU A 456 -22.29 1.84 -0.92
N GLY A 457 -23.50 2.20 -1.32
CA GLY A 457 -24.13 1.62 -2.51
C GLY A 457 -23.60 2.29 -3.78
N ALA A 458 -22.63 1.64 -4.44
CA ALA A 458 -22.03 2.11 -5.68
C ALA A 458 -22.80 1.59 -6.91
N LEU A 459 -22.89 2.43 -7.95
CA LEU A 459 -23.25 2.01 -9.30
C LEU A 459 -22.02 2.11 -10.19
N ILE A 460 -21.69 1.02 -10.85
CA ILE A 460 -20.57 0.88 -11.76
C ILE A 460 -21.13 0.49 -13.12
N ALA A 461 -20.95 1.35 -14.12
CA ALA A 461 -21.32 1.08 -15.49
C ALA A 461 -20.08 0.99 -16.37
N SER A 462 -19.92 -0.10 -17.12
CA SER A 462 -18.79 -0.32 -18.00
C SER A 462 -19.24 -0.64 -19.41
N VAL A 463 -18.50 -0.14 -20.40
CA VAL A 463 -18.66 -0.46 -21.82
C VAL A 463 -17.33 -0.97 -22.34
N ILE A 464 -17.37 -2.09 -23.06
CA ILE A 464 -16.23 -2.72 -23.71
C ILE A 464 -16.41 -2.64 -25.21
N ALA A 465 -15.39 -2.18 -25.92
CA ALA A 465 -15.30 -2.20 -27.37
C ALA A 465 -13.97 -2.81 -27.79
N GLY A 466 -14.03 -3.95 -28.48
CA GLY A 466 -12.84 -4.66 -28.94
C GLY A 466 -13.09 -5.44 -30.22
N THR A 467 -12.02 -5.95 -30.82
CA THR A 467 -12.10 -6.74 -32.06
C THR A 467 -12.83 -8.06 -31.88
N GLN A 468 -12.68 -8.68 -30.70
CA GLN A 468 -13.27 -9.99 -30.40
C GLN A 468 -14.32 -9.94 -29.27
N GLU A 469 -14.45 -8.83 -28.57
CA GLU A 469 -15.42 -8.68 -27.46
C GLU A 469 -16.01 -7.28 -27.45
N GLN A 470 -17.33 -7.19 -27.44
CA GLN A 470 -18.09 -5.96 -27.24
C GLN A 470 -19.15 -6.21 -26.18
N GLY A 471 -19.40 -5.21 -25.33
CA GLY A 471 -20.43 -5.40 -24.30
C GLY A 471 -20.61 -4.21 -23.39
N ALA A 472 -21.66 -4.30 -22.61
CA ALA A 472 -21.97 -3.34 -21.55
C ALA A 472 -22.38 -4.08 -20.28
N SER A 473 -22.04 -3.49 -19.12
CA SER A 473 -22.46 -4.00 -17.83
C SER A 473 -22.81 -2.89 -16.86
N ALA A 474 -23.76 -3.19 -15.97
CA ALA A 474 -24.10 -2.35 -14.83
C ALA A 474 -24.01 -3.21 -13.56
N THR A 475 -23.28 -2.72 -12.55
CA THR A 475 -23.10 -3.39 -11.27
C THR A 475 -23.52 -2.47 -10.15
N PHE A 476 -24.52 -2.87 -9.37
CA PHE A 476 -24.73 -2.34 -8.03
C PHE A 476 -23.80 -3.07 -7.08
N ARG A 477 -23.03 -2.35 -6.29
CA ARG A 477 -22.12 -2.90 -5.27
C ARG A 477 -22.35 -2.19 -3.94
N ARG A 478 -22.63 -2.93 -2.88
CA ARG A 478 -22.64 -2.44 -1.51
C ARG A 478 -21.49 -3.06 -0.74
N ALA A 479 -20.49 -2.25 -0.41
CA ALA A 479 -19.42 -2.65 0.49
C ALA A 479 -19.94 -2.63 1.93
N ASN A 480 -19.24 -3.32 2.84
CA ASN A 480 -19.56 -3.42 4.26
C ASN A 480 -21.06 -3.74 4.53
N ALA A 481 -21.66 -4.60 3.71
CA ALA A 481 -23.07 -4.93 3.73
C ALA A 481 -23.45 -5.70 5.02
N GLY A 482 -23.91 -4.99 6.04
CA GLY A 482 -24.33 -5.50 7.35
C GLY A 482 -23.18 -5.88 8.28
N LYS A 483 -22.00 -6.21 7.77
CA LYS A 483 -20.76 -6.46 8.51
C LYS A 483 -19.58 -5.94 7.71
N ARG A 484 -18.55 -5.50 8.42
CA ARG A 484 -17.31 -5.07 7.82
C ARG A 484 -16.71 -6.14 6.88
N ASP A 485 -16.14 -5.69 5.77
CA ASP A 485 -15.47 -6.51 4.75
C ASP A 485 -16.41 -7.43 3.93
N ARG A 486 -17.73 -7.37 4.14
CA ARG A 486 -18.72 -8.09 3.35
C ARG A 486 -19.20 -7.22 2.20
N THR A 487 -19.12 -7.74 0.99
CA THR A 487 -19.58 -7.00 -0.19
C THR A 487 -20.72 -7.75 -0.85
N PHE A 488 -21.81 -7.01 -1.12
CA PHE A 488 -22.94 -7.49 -1.88
C PHE A 488 -22.94 -6.86 -3.26
N ASN A 489 -23.12 -7.66 -4.31
CA ASN A 489 -23.17 -7.16 -5.69
C ASN A 489 -24.41 -7.68 -6.43
N VAL A 490 -24.98 -6.84 -7.30
CA VAL A 490 -25.98 -7.21 -8.32
C VAL A 490 -25.42 -6.76 -9.66
N ILE A 491 -25.42 -7.63 -10.66
CA ILE A 491 -24.87 -7.35 -11.99
C ILE A 491 -25.91 -7.65 -13.06
N ALA A 492 -25.97 -6.78 -14.06
CA ALA A 492 -26.57 -7.04 -15.34
C ALA A 492 -25.53 -6.79 -16.43
N SER A 493 -25.38 -7.71 -17.39
CA SER A 493 -24.50 -7.50 -18.54
C SER A 493 -25.05 -8.10 -19.82
N ALA A 494 -24.62 -7.50 -20.94
CA ALA A 494 -24.86 -8.01 -22.28
C ALA A 494 -23.56 -7.93 -23.07
N ASN A 495 -23.10 -9.06 -23.61
CA ASN A 495 -21.82 -9.17 -24.29
C ASN A 495 -21.97 -9.91 -25.61
N HIS A 496 -21.22 -9.48 -26.63
CA HIS A 496 -20.93 -10.21 -27.84
C HIS A 496 -19.47 -10.64 -27.83
N SER A 497 -19.22 -11.92 -28.06
CA SER A 497 -17.88 -12.49 -28.12
C SER A 497 -17.71 -13.20 -29.47
N ASN A 498 -16.57 -12.99 -30.14
CA ASN A 498 -16.21 -13.60 -31.42
C ASN A 498 -14.79 -14.15 -31.34
N TYR A 499 -14.65 -15.30 -30.72
CA TYR A 499 -13.37 -16.03 -30.58
C TYR A 499 -13.29 -17.15 -31.61
N ASP A 500 -12.09 -17.64 -31.93
CA ASP A 500 -11.89 -18.84 -32.76
C ASP A 500 -12.70 -20.03 -32.23
N ALA A 501 -12.84 -20.12 -30.90
CA ALA A 501 -13.52 -21.21 -30.23
C ALA A 501 -15.06 -21.14 -30.34
N TYR A 502 -15.64 -19.94 -30.43
CA TYR A 502 -17.09 -19.74 -30.53
C TYR A 502 -17.45 -18.27 -30.73
N THR A 503 -18.60 -18.03 -31.33
CA THR A 503 -19.27 -16.72 -31.35
C THR A 503 -20.49 -16.79 -30.46
N ALA A 504 -20.65 -15.81 -29.53
CA ALA A 504 -21.76 -15.81 -28.57
C ALA A 504 -22.35 -14.42 -28.37
N PHE A 505 -23.67 -14.36 -28.23
CA PHE A 505 -24.42 -13.24 -27.65
C PHE A 505 -24.94 -13.66 -26.29
N THR A 506 -24.53 -13.00 -25.23
CA THR A 506 -24.82 -13.44 -23.88
C THR A 506 -25.37 -12.31 -23.03
N GLY A 507 -26.51 -12.56 -22.40
CA GLY A 507 -27.05 -11.75 -21.32
C GLY A 507 -26.90 -12.45 -19.99
N THR A 508 -26.54 -11.70 -18.94
CA THR A 508 -26.37 -12.25 -17.60
C THR A 508 -26.99 -11.34 -16.57
N LEU A 509 -27.72 -11.96 -15.67
CA LEU A 509 -28.18 -11.34 -14.43
C LEU A 509 -27.60 -12.09 -13.26
N GLY A 510 -27.27 -11.31 -12.29
CA GLY A 510 -26.68 -11.97 -11.29
C GLY A 510 -26.61 -11.32 -9.87
N VAL A 511 -26.44 -12.11 -8.64
CA VAL A 511 -26.30 -11.67 -7.23
C VAL A 511 -25.10 -12.36 -6.57
N ARG A 512 -24.24 -11.68 -5.82
CA ARG A 512 -23.04 -12.25 -5.20
C ARG A 512 -22.74 -11.64 -3.83
N TRP A 513 -22.36 -12.47 -2.88
CA TRP A 513 -21.74 -12.08 -1.63
C TRP A 513 -20.27 -12.47 -1.63
N SER A 514 -19.42 -11.55 -1.16
CA SER A 514 -17.98 -11.80 -1.08
C SER A 514 -17.38 -11.25 0.20
N TYR A 515 -16.27 -11.88 0.60
CA TYR A 515 -15.33 -11.45 1.62
C TYR A 515 -13.95 -11.43 0.97
N ASP A 516 -13.50 -10.25 0.56
CA ASP A 516 -12.31 -10.06 -0.28
C ASP A 516 -11.18 -9.35 0.48
N SER A 517 -9.95 -9.54 0.03
CA SER A 517 -8.82 -8.70 0.40
C SER A 517 -9.00 -7.29 -0.18
N THR A 518 -8.51 -6.31 0.55
CA THR A 518 -8.40 -4.93 0.07
C THR A 518 -6.94 -4.62 -0.26
N PRO A 519 -6.62 -3.58 -1.04
CA PRO A 519 -5.24 -3.16 -1.26
C PRO A 519 -4.47 -2.87 0.03
N ILE A 520 -5.17 -2.36 1.05
CA ILE A 520 -4.60 -2.02 2.36
C ILE A 520 -4.45 -3.26 3.26
N TRP A 521 -5.28 -4.29 3.04
CA TRP A 521 -5.29 -5.47 3.88
C TRP A 521 -5.47 -6.77 3.09
N GLN A 522 -4.38 -7.51 2.96
CA GLN A 522 -4.38 -8.88 2.42
C GLN A 522 -4.90 -9.86 3.47
N LYS A 523 -6.01 -10.53 3.16
CA LYS A 523 -6.61 -11.53 4.05
C LYS A 523 -6.14 -12.93 3.67
N THR A 524 -5.84 -13.73 4.67
CA THR A 524 -5.43 -15.13 4.47
C THR A 524 -6.53 -15.99 3.84
N LEU A 525 -7.78 -15.73 4.20
CA LEU A 525 -8.94 -16.44 3.66
C LEU A 525 -9.90 -15.45 3.03
N THR A 526 -10.20 -15.63 1.76
CA THR A 526 -11.26 -14.90 1.05
C THR A 526 -12.19 -15.87 0.38
N TYR A 527 -13.44 -15.50 0.23
CA TYR A 527 -14.43 -16.32 -0.44
C TYR A 527 -15.53 -15.49 -1.09
N TYR A 528 -16.18 -16.09 -2.05
CA TYR A 528 -17.47 -15.61 -2.53
C TYR A 528 -18.41 -16.76 -2.83
N TYR A 529 -19.69 -16.47 -2.78
CA TYR A 529 -20.77 -17.32 -3.26
C TYR A 529 -21.86 -16.46 -3.88
N GLY A 530 -22.61 -17.06 -4.77
CA GLY A 530 -23.67 -16.33 -5.46
C GLY A 530 -24.48 -17.24 -6.34
N GLY A 531 -25.19 -16.63 -7.22
CA GLY A 531 -25.96 -17.33 -8.18
C GLY A 531 -26.10 -16.51 -9.49
N GLU A 532 -26.26 -17.10 -10.70
CA GLU A 532 -26.33 -16.50 -12.04
C GLU A 532 -27.49 -17.03 -12.85
N LEU A 533 -28.13 -16.15 -13.60
CA LEU A 533 -29.00 -16.48 -14.74
C LEU A 533 -28.30 -16.01 -16.02
N VAL A 534 -28.06 -16.92 -16.95
CA VAL A 534 -27.37 -16.63 -18.20
C VAL A 534 -28.23 -17.11 -19.35
N GLY A 535 -28.56 -16.20 -20.25
CA GLY A 535 -29.12 -16.49 -21.57
C GLY A 535 -28.04 -16.29 -22.63
N THR A 536 -27.71 -17.30 -23.41
CA THR A 536 -26.67 -17.16 -24.42
C THR A 536 -27.09 -17.85 -25.73
N ASN A 537 -26.79 -17.20 -26.85
CA ASN A 537 -26.93 -17.74 -28.20
C ASN A 537 -25.59 -17.89 -28.83
N GLU A 538 -25.13 -19.14 -29.02
CA GLU A 538 -23.77 -19.48 -29.37
C GLU A 538 -23.65 -20.29 -30.64
N SER A 539 -22.57 -20.05 -31.41
CA SER A 539 -22.17 -20.91 -32.52
C SER A 539 -21.45 -22.13 -32.00
N VAL A 540 -21.83 -23.32 -32.43
CA VAL A 540 -21.23 -24.59 -32.07
C VAL A 540 -21.12 -25.48 -33.30
N TYR A 541 -20.01 -26.24 -33.43
CA TYR A 541 -19.88 -27.23 -34.48
C TYR A 541 -20.75 -28.47 -34.13
N ASP A 542 -21.67 -28.78 -35.06
CA ASP A 542 -22.56 -29.96 -34.99
C ASP A 542 -21.90 -31.10 -35.78
N PHE A 543 -21.39 -32.10 -35.11
CA PHE A 543 -20.71 -33.23 -35.73
C PHE A 543 -21.61 -34.12 -36.55
N ALA A 544 -22.95 -34.14 -36.26
CA ALA A 544 -23.91 -34.89 -37.03
C ALA A 544 -24.23 -34.21 -38.36
N ARG A 545 -24.23 -32.86 -38.39
CA ARG A 545 -24.52 -32.06 -39.57
C ARG A 545 -23.27 -31.65 -40.34
N GLY A 546 -22.08 -31.78 -39.75
CA GLY A 546 -20.81 -31.38 -40.33
C GLY A 546 -20.66 -29.87 -40.55
N GLN A 547 -21.38 -29.04 -39.79
CA GLN A 547 -21.37 -27.59 -39.93
C GLN A 547 -21.61 -26.87 -38.60
N ASN A 548 -21.28 -25.58 -38.55
CA ASN A 548 -21.60 -24.73 -37.43
C ASN A 548 -23.11 -24.43 -37.37
N VAL A 549 -23.72 -24.60 -36.22
CA VAL A 549 -25.12 -24.27 -35.94
C VAL A 549 -25.19 -23.31 -34.75
N ARG A 550 -26.21 -22.47 -34.73
CA ARG A 550 -26.49 -21.63 -33.56
C ARG A 550 -27.44 -22.34 -32.60
N ARG A 551 -27.12 -22.32 -31.33
CA ARG A 551 -27.95 -22.87 -30.25
C ARG A 551 -28.12 -21.84 -29.14
N THR A 552 -29.31 -21.82 -28.55
CA THR A 552 -29.61 -20.97 -27.39
C THR A 552 -29.65 -21.80 -26.13
N TYR A 553 -28.96 -21.32 -25.11
CA TYR A 553 -28.86 -21.95 -23.80
C TYR A 553 -29.38 -20.99 -22.74
N GLY A 554 -30.21 -21.49 -21.83
CA GLY A 554 -30.51 -20.89 -20.54
C GLY A 554 -29.70 -21.59 -19.49
N ILE A 555 -28.96 -20.88 -18.67
CA ILE A 555 -28.09 -21.49 -17.64
C ILE A 555 -28.37 -20.85 -16.30
N VAL A 556 -28.57 -21.68 -15.29
CA VAL A 556 -28.63 -21.29 -13.88
C VAL A 556 -27.35 -21.84 -13.23
N ALA A 557 -26.60 -20.99 -12.54
CA ALA A 557 -25.34 -21.36 -11.90
C ALA A 557 -25.23 -20.83 -10.49
N LEU A 558 -24.56 -21.59 -9.60
CA LEU A 558 -24.27 -21.23 -8.21
C LEU A 558 -22.75 -21.19 -7.97
N PRO A 559 -22.04 -20.19 -8.50
CA PRO A 559 -20.60 -20.11 -8.39
C PRO A 559 -20.15 -19.81 -6.96
N THR A 560 -19.21 -20.59 -6.48
CA THR A 560 -18.55 -20.44 -5.17
C THR A 560 -17.04 -20.51 -5.35
N GLN A 561 -16.31 -19.64 -4.68
CA GLN A 561 -14.85 -19.67 -4.61
C GLN A 561 -14.38 -19.53 -3.17
N VAL A 562 -13.34 -20.28 -2.85
CA VAL A 562 -12.54 -20.09 -1.65
C VAL A 562 -11.08 -19.91 -2.08
N LEU A 563 -10.44 -18.87 -1.56
CA LEU A 563 -9.01 -18.61 -1.77
C LEU A 563 -8.33 -18.53 -0.41
N PHE A 564 -7.36 -19.39 -0.21
CA PHE A 564 -6.44 -19.33 0.91
C PHE A 564 -5.11 -18.74 0.41
N ASP A 565 -4.73 -17.57 0.90
CA ASP A 565 -3.58 -16.80 0.45
C ASP A 565 -2.63 -16.49 1.61
N ARG A 566 -1.45 -17.10 1.57
CA ARG A 566 -0.33 -16.83 2.47
C ARG A 566 0.90 -16.30 1.71
N SER A 567 0.67 -15.63 0.60
CA SER A 567 1.73 -14.90 -0.08
C SER A 567 2.00 -13.57 0.60
N ASP A 568 3.19 -13.04 0.40
CA ASP A 568 3.65 -11.75 0.93
C ASP A 568 3.10 -10.53 0.17
N SER A 569 2.59 -10.70 -1.05
CA SER A 569 2.06 -9.62 -1.88
C SER A 569 0.98 -10.13 -2.82
N LEU A 570 -0.06 -9.31 -3.03
CA LEU A 570 -1.14 -9.62 -3.98
C LEU A 570 -0.68 -9.57 -5.44
N LEU A 571 0.16 -8.61 -5.81
CA LEU A 571 0.55 -8.32 -7.20
C LEU A 571 1.93 -8.85 -7.58
N ASN A 572 2.86 -8.89 -6.64
CA ASN A 572 4.23 -9.33 -6.87
C ASN A 572 4.71 -10.28 -5.78
N PRO A 573 4.11 -11.48 -5.65
CA PRO A 573 4.47 -12.42 -4.61
C PRO A 573 5.88 -12.96 -4.81
N ALA A 574 6.68 -12.89 -3.74
CA ALA A 574 8.04 -13.43 -3.68
C ALA A 574 8.13 -14.65 -2.74
N LYS A 575 7.24 -14.74 -1.75
CA LYS A 575 7.25 -15.80 -0.74
C LYS A 575 5.83 -16.26 -0.42
N GLY A 576 5.68 -17.54 -0.12
CA GLY A 576 4.42 -18.11 0.36
C GLY A 576 3.68 -18.92 -0.69
N TYR A 577 2.38 -19.07 -0.51
CA TYR A 577 1.56 -19.89 -1.40
C TYR A 577 0.10 -19.44 -1.42
N ARG A 578 -0.61 -19.84 -2.48
CA ARG A 578 -2.06 -19.62 -2.65
C ARG A 578 -2.71 -20.94 -3.05
N LEU A 579 -3.89 -21.19 -2.50
CA LEU A 579 -4.77 -22.29 -2.90
C LEU A 579 -6.15 -21.73 -3.22
N ARG A 580 -6.58 -21.89 -4.46
CA ARG A 580 -7.89 -21.44 -4.95
C ARG A 580 -8.73 -22.65 -5.31
N VAL A 581 -9.94 -22.71 -4.79
CA VAL A 581 -10.94 -23.72 -5.14
C VAL A 581 -12.19 -22.99 -5.66
N ASN A 582 -12.65 -23.39 -6.84
CA ASN A 582 -13.90 -22.90 -7.43
C ASN A 582 -14.82 -24.11 -7.65
N ILE A 583 -16.06 -23.99 -7.21
CA ILE A 583 -17.11 -24.98 -7.46
C ILE A 583 -18.36 -24.24 -7.92
N SER A 584 -18.96 -24.68 -8.99
CA SER A 584 -20.18 -24.12 -9.54
C SER A 584 -21.12 -25.24 -9.97
N PRO A 585 -22.10 -25.60 -9.15
CA PRO A 585 -23.27 -26.34 -9.63
C PRO A 585 -24.02 -25.49 -10.65
N GLU A 586 -24.33 -26.08 -11.79
CA GLU A 586 -24.96 -25.39 -12.91
C GLU A 586 -26.04 -26.28 -13.53
N THR A 587 -27.03 -25.67 -14.15
CA THR A 587 -28.05 -26.36 -14.92
C THR A 587 -28.20 -25.66 -16.26
N SER A 588 -27.99 -26.38 -17.35
CA SER A 588 -28.24 -25.90 -18.72
C SER A 588 -29.61 -26.33 -19.19
N VAL A 589 -30.33 -25.43 -19.81
CA VAL A 589 -31.65 -25.67 -20.44
C VAL A 589 -31.52 -25.38 -21.92
N GLN A 590 -31.57 -26.43 -22.72
CA GLN A 590 -31.59 -26.35 -24.20
C GLN A 590 -32.46 -27.48 -24.74
N GLY A 591 -33.78 -27.30 -24.71
CA GLY A 591 -34.73 -28.36 -25.01
C GLY A 591 -34.89 -29.42 -23.90
N SER A 592 -33.80 -29.75 -23.21
CA SER A 592 -33.77 -30.60 -22.00
C SER A 592 -33.10 -29.85 -20.86
N VAL A 593 -33.33 -30.30 -19.64
CA VAL A 593 -32.71 -29.79 -18.43
C VAL A 593 -31.52 -30.69 -18.09
N SER A 594 -30.31 -30.16 -18.11
CA SER A 594 -29.05 -30.88 -17.90
C SER A 594 -28.25 -30.27 -16.75
N PRO A 595 -28.36 -30.85 -15.54
CA PRO A 595 -27.56 -30.41 -14.39
C PRO A 595 -26.10 -30.90 -14.52
N TYR A 596 -25.16 -30.07 -14.08
CA TYR A 596 -23.74 -30.41 -14.05
C TYR A 596 -23.00 -29.62 -12.99
N VAL A 597 -21.77 -30.01 -12.70
CA VAL A 597 -20.90 -29.31 -11.77
C VAL A 597 -19.58 -28.98 -12.47
N ARG A 598 -19.18 -27.71 -12.39
CA ARG A 598 -17.86 -27.27 -12.76
C ARG A 598 -17.02 -27.07 -11.50
N ALA A 599 -15.86 -27.72 -11.45
CA ALA A 599 -14.91 -27.61 -10.35
C ALA A 599 -13.53 -27.28 -10.87
N GLN A 600 -12.79 -26.46 -10.13
CA GLN A 600 -11.42 -26.09 -10.42
C GLN A 600 -10.64 -25.94 -9.12
N ILE A 601 -9.42 -26.45 -9.09
CA ILE A 601 -8.44 -26.23 -8.05
C ILE A 601 -7.16 -25.66 -8.67
N GLU A 602 -6.59 -24.66 -8.02
CA GLU A 602 -5.34 -24.01 -8.45
C GLU A 602 -4.47 -23.74 -7.24
N GLY A 603 -3.26 -24.27 -7.26
CA GLY A 603 -2.22 -23.99 -6.28
C GLY A 603 -1.08 -23.18 -6.92
N THR A 604 -0.58 -22.19 -6.20
CA THR A 604 0.64 -21.45 -6.57
C THR A 604 1.58 -21.41 -5.38
N VAL A 605 2.89 -21.49 -5.65
CA VAL A 605 3.93 -21.43 -4.63
C VAL A 605 5.03 -20.47 -5.08
N TYR A 606 5.58 -19.72 -4.13
CA TYR A 606 6.65 -18.76 -4.33
C TYR A 606 7.75 -19.04 -3.33
N TYR A 607 8.96 -19.30 -3.83
CA TYR A 607 10.10 -19.65 -3.01
C TYR A 607 11.26 -18.69 -3.30
N PRO A 608 11.65 -17.81 -2.35
CA PRO A 608 12.81 -16.93 -2.49
C PRO A 608 14.09 -17.75 -2.32
N VAL A 609 14.85 -17.93 -3.39
CA VAL A 609 16.17 -18.56 -3.37
C VAL A 609 17.22 -17.58 -2.85
N SER A 610 17.07 -16.31 -3.22
CA SER A 610 17.87 -15.18 -2.74
C SER A 610 17.04 -13.90 -2.72
N THR A 611 17.62 -12.80 -2.30
CA THR A 611 16.96 -11.47 -2.36
C THR A 611 16.61 -11.05 -3.78
N SER A 612 17.28 -11.60 -4.78
CA SER A 612 17.08 -11.27 -6.20
C SER A 612 16.44 -12.39 -7.03
N LEU A 613 16.32 -13.61 -6.51
CA LEU A 613 15.82 -14.76 -7.26
C LEU A 613 14.67 -15.45 -6.53
N VAL A 614 13.53 -15.53 -7.21
CA VAL A 614 12.33 -16.25 -6.75
C VAL A 614 11.97 -17.34 -7.74
N ILE A 615 11.77 -18.56 -7.26
CA ILE A 615 11.17 -19.65 -8.06
C ILE A 615 9.67 -19.65 -7.77
N ALA A 616 8.87 -19.56 -8.83
CA ALA A 616 7.41 -19.57 -8.75
C ALA A 616 6.84 -20.75 -9.53
N GLY A 617 5.93 -21.49 -8.90
CA GLY A 617 5.26 -22.62 -9.51
C GLY A 617 3.74 -22.52 -9.45
N ARG A 618 3.04 -23.00 -10.48
CA ARG A 618 1.57 -23.09 -10.53
C ARG A 618 1.14 -24.45 -11.02
N ALA A 619 0.13 -25.00 -10.38
CA ALA A 619 -0.60 -26.18 -10.86
C ALA A 619 -2.10 -25.91 -10.79
N LYS A 620 -2.83 -26.25 -11.86
CA LYS A 620 -4.27 -26.07 -11.96
C LYS A 620 -4.90 -27.29 -12.59
N ALA A 621 -6.01 -27.74 -12.03
CA ALA A 621 -6.86 -28.77 -12.57
C ALA A 621 -8.32 -28.32 -12.56
N ALA A 622 -9.06 -28.66 -13.61
CA ALA A 622 -10.49 -28.38 -13.70
C ALA A 622 -11.25 -29.54 -14.33
N SER A 623 -12.50 -29.70 -13.92
CA SER A 623 -13.38 -30.77 -14.36
C SER A 623 -14.82 -30.29 -14.47
N ILE A 624 -15.54 -30.81 -15.45
CA ILE A 624 -17.00 -30.64 -15.63
C ILE A 624 -17.64 -32.03 -15.62
N GLN A 625 -18.55 -32.27 -14.68
CA GLN A 625 -19.21 -33.54 -14.46
C GLN A 625 -20.72 -33.40 -14.65
N GLY A 626 -21.39 -34.44 -15.14
CA GLY A 626 -22.84 -34.50 -15.21
C GLY A 626 -23.45 -34.13 -16.57
N ILE A 627 -22.67 -33.62 -17.55
CA ILE A 627 -23.18 -33.21 -18.87
C ILE A 627 -22.24 -33.69 -19.97
N ALA A 628 -22.76 -34.01 -21.14
CA ALA A 628 -21.94 -34.28 -22.32
C ALA A 628 -21.35 -32.97 -22.88
N ARG A 629 -20.17 -33.02 -23.52
CA ARG A 629 -19.51 -31.83 -24.07
C ARG A 629 -20.42 -31.09 -25.07
N ASP A 630 -21.14 -31.84 -25.91
CA ASP A 630 -21.89 -31.26 -27.02
C ASP A 630 -23.23 -30.67 -26.57
N ASP A 631 -23.70 -31.00 -25.35
CA ASP A 631 -24.86 -30.38 -24.68
C ASP A 631 -24.45 -29.17 -23.84
N LEU A 632 -23.15 -29.02 -23.60
CA LEU A 632 -22.59 -27.90 -22.83
C LEU A 632 -22.39 -26.69 -23.75
N ALA A 633 -22.87 -25.53 -23.35
CA ALA A 633 -22.62 -24.28 -24.06
C ALA A 633 -21.12 -24.08 -24.29
N PRO A 634 -20.65 -23.75 -25.52
CA PRO A 634 -19.23 -23.51 -25.80
C PRO A 634 -18.55 -22.59 -24.81
N SER A 635 -19.18 -21.48 -24.41
CA SER A 635 -18.65 -20.53 -23.43
C SER A 635 -18.44 -21.12 -22.01
N ARG A 636 -19.06 -22.28 -21.72
CA ARG A 636 -18.93 -22.97 -20.42
C ARG A 636 -17.91 -24.09 -20.43
N ARG A 637 -17.36 -24.45 -21.59
CA ARG A 637 -16.32 -25.48 -21.71
C ARG A 637 -14.97 -24.98 -21.20
N LEU A 638 -14.03 -25.90 -21.01
CA LEU A 638 -12.70 -25.59 -20.54
C LEU A 638 -11.75 -25.46 -21.72
N TYR A 639 -10.99 -24.35 -21.76
CA TYR A 639 -10.03 -24.03 -22.81
C TYR A 639 -8.68 -23.75 -22.20
N GLY A 640 -7.60 -24.09 -22.91
CA GLY A 640 -6.21 -23.79 -22.55
C GLY A 640 -5.50 -23.04 -23.66
N GLY A 641 -4.32 -22.48 -23.36
CA GLY A 641 -3.48 -21.67 -24.25
C GLY A 641 -3.64 -20.17 -24.04
N GLY A 642 -2.61 -19.42 -24.36
CA GLY A 642 -2.53 -17.97 -24.17
C GLY A 642 -1.72 -17.54 -22.94
N GLY A 643 -1.56 -16.23 -22.77
CA GLY A 643 -0.61 -15.59 -21.82
C GLY A 643 -0.83 -15.87 -20.35
N GLY A 644 -1.95 -16.41 -19.97
CA GLY A 644 -2.25 -16.78 -18.60
C GLY A 644 -2.60 -18.27 -18.45
N SER A 645 -2.33 -19.11 -19.45
CA SER A 645 -2.51 -20.54 -19.47
C SER A 645 -1.18 -21.19 -19.83
N VAL A 646 -1.05 -21.74 -21.03
CA VAL A 646 0.21 -22.26 -21.57
C VAL A 646 0.72 -21.29 -22.62
N ARG A 647 1.73 -20.52 -22.28
CA ARG A 647 2.37 -19.54 -23.19
C ARG A 647 3.05 -20.26 -24.34
N GLY A 648 3.10 -19.60 -25.49
CA GLY A 648 3.57 -20.17 -26.76
C GLY A 648 2.43 -20.63 -27.67
N TYR A 649 1.27 -20.98 -27.13
CA TYR A 649 0.07 -21.31 -27.88
C TYR A 649 -0.91 -20.14 -27.96
N GLY A 650 -1.69 -20.10 -29.05
CA GLY A 650 -2.73 -19.11 -29.22
C GLY A 650 -3.80 -19.19 -28.11
N TYR A 651 -4.54 -18.10 -27.93
CA TYR A 651 -5.61 -18.01 -26.92
C TYR A 651 -6.69 -19.06 -27.21
N GLN A 652 -7.04 -19.88 -26.22
CA GLN A 652 -8.02 -20.97 -26.29
C GLN A 652 -7.68 -22.10 -27.28
N ARG A 653 -6.47 -22.15 -27.85
CA ARG A 653 -6.09 -23.10 -28.90
C ARG A 653 -5.47 -24.43 -28.41
N LEU A 654 -5.67 -24.77 -27.13
CA LEU A 654 -5.30 -26.11 -26.63
C LEU A 654 -6.54 -26.96 -26.43
N GLY A 655 -6.45 -28.23 -26.77
CA GLY A 655 -7.49 -29.23 -26.57
C GLY A 655 -8.02 -29.85 -27.85
N PRO A 656 -9.26 -30.35 -27.83
CA PRO A 656 -9.90 -30.91 -29.02
C PRO A 656 -10.32 -29.82 -30.00
N PHE A 657 -10.31 -30.18 -31.29
CA PHE A 657 -10.66 -29.33 -32.41
C PHE A 657 -11.78 -29.95 -33.25
N ASP A 658 -12.51 -29.11 -33.93
CA ASP A 658 -13.42 -29.53 -34.98
C ASP A 658 -12.68 -29.85 -36.30
N PRO A 659 -13.34 -30.40 -37.32
CA PRO A 659 -12.73 -30.66 -38.63
C PRO A 659 -12.24 -29.41 -39.38
N ASN A 660 -12.74 -28.21 -39.01
CA ASN A 660 -12.30 -26.92 -39.59
C ASN A 660 -11.00 -26.43 -38.94
N GLY A 661 -10.54 -27.05 -37.86
CA GLY A 661 -9.38 -26.64 -37.09
C GLY A 661 -9.68 -25.58 -36.02
N ASP A 662 -10.94 -25.38 -35.67
CA ASP A 662 -11.35 -24.47 -34.60
C ASP A 662 -11.43 -25.21 -33.26
N PRO A 663 -11.00 -24.58 -32.13
CA PRO A 663 -11.01 -25.22 -30.83
C PRO A 663 -12.43 -25.35 -30.30
N ILE A 664 -12.81 -26.55 -29.88
CA ILE A 664 -14.14 -26.84 -29.37
C ILE A 664 -14.22 -26.94 -27.84
N GLY A 665 -13.10 -26.78 -27.16
CA GLY A 665 -13.00 -26.89 -25.69
C GLY A 665 -13.26 -28.28 -25.13
N GLY A 666 -12.95 -28.48 -23.88
CA GLY A 666 -13.06 -29.75 -23.17
C GLY A 666 -13.93 -29.70 -21.94
N ARG A 667 -14.07 -30.89 -21.29
CA ARG A 667 -14.69 -31.03 -19.97
C ARG A 667 -13.69 -31.14 -18.83
N SER A 668 -12.40 -31.29 -19.13
CA SER A 668 -11.35 -31.22 -18.12
C SER A 668 -10.12 -30.47 -18.66
N LEU A 669 -9.31 -29.98 -17.74
CA LEU A 669 -8.12 -29.17 -18.03
C LEU A 669 -7.07 -29.44 -16.96
N ASN A 670 -5.80 -29.50 -17.35
CA ASN A 670 -4.68 -29.31 -16.44
C ASN A 670 -3.72 -28.26 -17.01
N GLU A 671 -3.09 -27.52 -16.11
CA GLU A 671 -2.05 -26.54 -16.46
C GLU A 671 -0.97 -26.54 -15.38
N PHE A 672 0.27 -26.44 -15.80
CA PHE A 672 1.44 -26.30 -14.95
C PHE A 672 2.30 -25.17 -15.48
N ALA A 673 2.91 -24.39 -14.58
CA ALA A 673 3.86 -23.36 -14.96
C ALA A 673 4.99 -23.30 -13.93
N LEU A 674 6.20 -23.06 -14.41
CA LEU A 674 7.38 -22.85 -13.59
C LEU A 674 8.13 -21.62 -14.12
N GLU A 675 8.45 -20.69 -13.21
CA GLU A 675 9.18 -19.47 -13.52
C GLU A 675 10.37 -19.30 -12.57
N ALA A 676 11.50 -18.84 -13.11
CA ALA A 676 12.61 -18.32 -12.33
C ALA A 676 12.66 -16.80 -12.50
N ARG A 677 12.28 -16.05 -11.46
CA ARG A 677 12.16 -14.59 -11.49
C ARG A 677 13.43 -13.97 -10.90
N TYR A 678 14.32 -13.47 -11.75
CA TYR A 678 15.54 -12.79 -11.33
C TYR A 678 15.38 -11.28 -11.47
N ARG A 679 15.54 -10.55 -10.35
CA ARG A 679 15.41 -9.10 -10.27
C ARG A 679 16.77 -8.41 -10.08
N PHE A 680 16.98 -7.31 -10.80
CA PHE A 680 18.14 -6.42 -10.69
C PHE A 680 17.66 -4.96 -10.81
N GLY A 681 17.65 -4.26 -9.68
CA GLY A 681 17.04 -2.92 -9.58
C GLY A 681 15.55 -2.95 -9.94
N ASP A 682 15.14 -2.06 -10.83
CA ASP A 682 13.74 -1.98 -11.31
C ASP A 682 13.44 -2.93 -12.48
N PHE A 683 14.39 -3.75 -12.88
CA PHE A 683 14.22 -4.69 -13.99
C PHE A 683 14.29 -6.13 -13.50
N GLY A 684 13.78 -7.03 -14.32
CA GLY A 684 13.89 -8.46 -14.09
C GLY A 684 13.81 -9.28 -15.37
N ILE A 685 14.38 -10.47 -15.29
CA ILE A 685 14.34 -11.48 -16.36
C ILE A 685 13.70 -12.75 -15.79
N VAL A 686 12.79 -13.35 -16.55
CA VAL A 686 11.99 -14.50 -16.13
C VAL A 686 11.97 -15.57 -17.21
N PRO A 687 12.92 -16.50 -17.24
CA PRO A 687 12.74 -17.72 -17.99
C PRO A 687 11.60 -18.56 -17.40
N PHE A 688 10.83 -19.21 -18.27
CA PHE A 688 9.69 -20.02 -17.87
C PHE A 688 9.42 -21.22 -18.79
N VAL A 689 8.74 -22.20 -18.22
CA VAL A 689 8.17 -23.34 -18.94
C VAL A 689 6.76 -23.56 -18.45
N ASP A 690 5.82 -23.67 -19.38
CA ASP A 690 4.42 -23.97 -19.13
C ASP A 690 4.05 -25.30 -19.81
N ALA A 691 3.14 -26.04 -19.19
CA ALA A 691 2.58 -27.25 -19.74
C ALA A 691 1.09 -27.35 -19.44
N GLY A 692 0.30 -27.94 -20.32
CA GLY A 692 -1.12 -28.17 -20.06
C GLY A 692 -1.88 -28.63 -21.28
N ASN A 693 -3.11 -29.03 -21.08
CA ASN A 693 -4.04 -29.34 -22.17
C ASN A 693 -5.49 -29.37 -21.66
N SER A 694 -6.44 -29.26 -22.57
CA SER A 694 -7.86 -29.47 -22.34
C SER A 694 -8.31 -30.78 -22.98
N TYR A 695 -9.23 -31.51 -22.34
CA TYR A 695 -9.63 -32.86 -22.74
C TYR A 695 -11.13 -32.99 -22.84
N SER A 696 -11.60 -33.83 -23.80
CA SER A 696 -13.02 -34.17 -23.92
C SER A 696 -13.54 -35.02 -22.75
N SER A 697 -12.65 -35.77 -22.09
CA SER A 697 -12.97 -36.53 -20.87
C SER A 697 -13.26 -35.61 -19.70
N THR A 698 -13.98 -36.10 -18.70
CA THR A 698 -14.25 -35.39 -17.44
C THR A 698 -13.03 -35.35 -16.52
N THR A 699 -12.08 -36.27 -16.71
CA THR A 699 -10.84 -36.32 -15.93
C THR A 699 -9.66 -35.93 -16.81
N PRO A 700 -8.84 -34.97 -16.37
CA PRO A 700 -7.64 -34.61 -17.11
C PRO A 700 -6.64 -35.77 -17.08
N ASN A 701 -5.84 -35.89 -18.14
CA ASN A 701 -4.74 -36.83 -18.19
C ASN A 701 -3.41 -36.12 -18.49
N LEU A 702 -2.29 -36.80 -18.29
CA LEU A 702 -0.95 -36.24 -18.50
C LEU A 702 -0.30 -36.70 -19.81
N SER A 703 -0.97 -37.55 -20.61
CA SER A 703 -0.36 -38.20 -21.76
C SER A 703 -0.18 -37.31 -23.00
N SER A 704 -0.93 -36.21 -23.11
CA SER A 704 -0.93 -35.32 -24.26
C SER A 704 -0.68 -33.86 -23.92
N LEU A 705 0.18 -33.61 -22.92
CA LEU A 705 0.54 -32.27 -22.51
C LEU A 705 1.19 -31.50 -23.64
N LYS A 706 0.74 -30.30 -23.86
CA LYS A 706 1.37 -29.30 -24.71
C LYS A 706 2.28 -28.44 -23.87
N MET A 707 3.49 -28.23 -24.33
CA MET A 707 4.52 -27.49 -23.60
C MET A 707 4.94 -26.25 -24.37
N GLY A 708 5.14 -25.17 -23.63
CA GLY A 708 5.69 -23.92 -24.15
C GLY A 708 6.81 -23.43 -23.26
N ALA A 709 7.81 -22.81 -23.84
CA ALA A 709 8.91 -22.20 -23.11
C ALA A 709 9.16 -20.80 -23.60
N GLY A 710 9.75 -19.98 -22.76
CA GLY A 710 10.00 -18.59 -23.11
C GLY A 710 10.82 -17.84 -22.09
N ILE A 711 10.99 -16.55 -22.39
CA ILE A 711 11.66 -15.58 -21.52
C ILE A 711 10.82 -14.35 -21.42
N GLY A 712 10.73 -13.78 -20.23
CA GLY A 712 10.01 -12.54 -19.95
C GLY A 712 10.93 -11.46 -19.42
N GLY A 713 10.68 -10.22 -19.83
CA GLY A 713 11.17 -9.01 -19.18
C GLY A 713 10.17 -8.50 -18.15
N ARG A 714 10.66 -7.92 -17.07
CA ARG A 714 9.86 -7.23 -16.05
C ARG A 714 10.41 -5.83 -15.85
N PHE A 715 9.49 -4.89 -15.69
CA PHE A 715 9.80 -3.55 -15.18
C PHE A 715 8.93 -3.32 -13.97
N TYR A 716 9.56 -3.22 -12.79
CA TYR A 716 8.86 -3.10 -11.52
C TYR A 716 8.45 -1.66 -11.27
N THR A 717 7.18 -1.46 -11.00
CA THR A 717 6.56 -0.16 -10.69
C THR A 717 5.81 -0.25 -9.37
N ASN A 718 5.42 0.89 -8.79
CA ASN A 718 4.66 0.93 -7.52
C ASN A 718 3.29 0.26 -7.62
N PHE A 719 2.71 0.16 -8.82
CA PHE A 719 1.43 -0.51 -9.08
C PHE A 719 1.58 -1.96 -9.59
N GLY A 720 2.78 -2.51 -9.54
CA GLY A 720 3.12 -3.87 -9.95
C GLY A 720 4.06 -3.94 -11.15
N PRO A 721 4.64 -5.12 -11.44
CA PRO A 721 5.56 -5.28 -12.56
C PRO A 721 4.85 -5.21 -13.90
N LEU A 722 5.38 -4.44 -14.84
CA LEU A 722 5.06 -4.56 -16.27
C LEU A 722 5.74 -5.82 -16.81
N ARG A 723 4.97 -6.64 -17.51
CA ARG A 723 5.39 -7.94 -18.04
C ARG A 723 5.43 -7.93 -19.56
N PHE A 724 6.53 -8.40 -20.12
CA PHE A 724 6.74 -8.64 -21.55
C PHE A 724 7.27 -10.05 -21.74
N ASP A 725 6.45 -10.99 -22.18
CA ASP A 725 6.85 -12.38 -22.36
C ASP A 725 6.88 -12.74 -23.84
N VAL A 726 7.95 -13.42 -24.27
CA VAL A 726 8.08 -14.06 -25.58
C VAL A 726 8.15 -15.56 -25.35
N ALA A 727 7.33 -16.32 -26.05
CA ALA A 727 7.23 -17.76 -25.87
C ALA A 727 7.13 -18.52 -27.22
N THR A 728 7.60 -19.75 -27.23
CA THR A 728 7.48 -20.67 -28.34
C THR A 728 6.86 -21.99 -27.90
N PRO A 729 5.99 -22.62 -28.69
CA PRO A 729 5.50 -23.96 -28.39
C PRO A 729 6.61 -24.99 -28.66
N LEU A 730 6.81 -25.93 -27.72
CA LEU A 730 7.83 -26.98 -27.84
C LEU A 730 7.33 -28.20 -28.64
N ASN A 731 6.01 -28.44 -28.62
CA ASN A 731 5.36 -29.53 -29.37
C ASN A 731 4.15 -29.00 -30.17
N PRO A 732 4.38 -28.10 -31.17
CA PRO A 732 3.33 -27.46 -31.92
C PRO A 732 2.57 -28.45 -32.80
N ARG A 733 1.33 -28.13 -33.13
CA ARG A 733 0.55 -28.76 -34.22
C ARG A 733 0.73 -27.96 -35.49
N LYS A 734 0.36 -28.58 -36.62
CA LYS A 734 0.24 -27.84 -37.87
C LYS A 734 -0.76 -26.69 -37.73
N GLY A 735 -0.33 -25.46 -37.96
CA GLY A 735 -1.15 -24.26 -37.80
C GLY A 735 -0.95 -23.51 -36.50
N ASP A 736 -0.22 -24.06 -35.51
CA ASP A 736 0.17 -23.31 -34.32
C ASP A 736 1.25 -22.25 -34.70
N GLY A 737 1.16 -21.07 -34.09
CA GLY A 737 2.17 -20.01 -34.27
C GLY A 737 3.52 -20.42 -33.71
N LYS A 738 4.61 -19.93 -34.34
CA LYS A 738 5.98 -20.24 -33.90
C LYS A 738 6.40 -19.45 -32.68
N VAL A 739 5.89 -18.22 -32.53
CA VAL A 739 6.22 -17.27 -31.45
C VAL A 739 4.97 -16.56 -31.01
N ALA A 740 4.82 -16.37 -29.73
CA ALA A 740 3.73 -15.58 -29.12
C ALA A 740 4.31 -14.51 -28.20
N LEU A 741 3.71 -13.33 -28.23
CA LEU A 741 4.07 -12.16 -27.42
C LEU A 741 2.92 -11.84 -26.46
N TYR A 742 3.26 -11.58 -25.20
CA TYR A 742 2.31 -11.20 -24.17
C TYR A 742 2.78 -9.97 -23.42
N ILE A 743 1.90 -8.99 -23.26
CA ILE A 743 2.17 -7.75 -22.55
C ILE A 743 1.06 -7.56 -21.53
N SER A 744 1.42 -7.41 -20.25
CA SER A 744 0.45 -7.24 -19.14
C SER A 744 1.08 -6.58 -17.93
N ILE A 745 0.26 -6.19 -16.94
CA ILE A 745 0.71 -5.79 -15.59
C ILE A 745 0.50 -6.97 -14.62
N GLY A 746 1.36 -7.08 -13.63
CA GLY A 746 1.41 -8.18 -12.68
C GLY A 746 2.27 -9.35 -13.13
N GLN A 747 2.46 -10.33 -12.26
CA GLN A 747 3.12 -11.60 -12.60
C GLN A 747 2.15 -12.50 -13.38
N ALA A 748 2.66 -13.59 -13.96
CA ALA A 748 1.82 -14.53 -14.70
C ALA A 748 0.81 -15.28 -13.79
N PHE A 749 1.18 -15.46 -12.52
CA PHE A 749 0.36 -16.08 -11.48
C PHE A 749 0.88 -15.70 -10.09
#